data_7c81d576f60d3bbe1a6b25f766d7704e
#
_entry.id   7c81d576f60d3bbe1a6b25f766d7704e
#
_cell.length_a   1.000
_cell.length_b   1.000
_cell.length_c   1.000
_cell.angle_alpha   90.00
_cell.angle_beta   90.00
_cell.angle_gamma   90.00
#
_symmetry.space_group_name_H-M   'P 1'
#
loop_
_entity.id
_entity.type
_entity.pdbx_description
1 polymer ?
#
loop_
_entity_poly.entity_id
_entity_poly.type
_entity_poly.pdbx_seq_one_letter_code
_entity_poly.pdbx_strand_id
1 'polypeptide(L)'
;MNERESIISLREQLHRHNYNYYVLNAPVISDKEFDEMMHRLQDLEEKYPDMSDPNSPTQRVGSDLNDEFRTVPHRRPMLSLANTYNLEEVREFYQRVSDGLHGQPFQVCAELKYDGLSISLHYRDGKLVQALTRGDGVQGDDVTANVRTIRSIPLVLDSSREDIPEEFEIRGEVLMPWQSFERLNGERSQAGEDLFANPRNAASGTLKSKDPKVVSQRGLDAYLYYLLGEDIPSTGHYENMESARSWGFQVSKDMRLCNTLEELWEYISYWDVHRKELPVATDGIVIKVNSLAQQKALGMTAKSPRWAIAYKFQAEQACTILREVTFQVGRTGVVTPVANMDSVLLSGTMVHRATLHNADVLEALDLHIGDHVLVEKGGEIIPKIVGKKETENGKRKTENSEKSEYSEYSEYSETSDDKHSPFRFPFSVFRSPIRFIQRCPVCGTPLVRGEEEASHYCPNDLHCAPQIIGRLEHFVSRKAMNISQVGPELIQQYYRNGMLHDVSDFYRITHDKKVADSVARSTEVPFERVLFALGIRFVGEIAAKTLARKFKNIDSLMSATAEQLLETDGIGKVIAESLINYFASEENRALIERLKEAGLQFTLSEEQLSAHSTTLQGQSIVISGVFAHHSRDEYKRIIEQHGGKNVGSISGKTSFILAGDNMGASKLEKAEKLGVRIVSEDEFLAMIGQE
;
A
#
# COMPACT_ATOMS: atom_id res chain seq x y z
N MET A 1 29.27 8.81 -42.26
CA MET A 1 28.03 8.78 -41.49
C MET A 1 27.39 10.14 -41.60
N ASN A 2 26.16 10.25 -42.02
CA ASN A 2 25.49 11.55 -42.04
C ASN A 2 25.09 11.93 -40.59
N GLU A 3 24.71 13.18 -40.33
CA GLU A 3 24.40 13.65 -38.97
C GLU A 3 23.22 12.92 -38.36
N ARG A 4 22.22 12.50 -39.15
CA ARG A 4 21.06 11.70 -38.68
C ARG A 4 21.46 10.28 -38.29
N GLU A 5 22.34 9.64 -39.02
CA GLU A 5 22.92 8.35 -38.67
C GLU A 5 23.79 8.48 -37.40
N SER A 6 24.45 9.62 -37.21
CA SER A 6 25.21 9.89 -35.98
C SER A 6 24.34 10.00 -34.75
N ILE A 7 23.11 10.55 -34.84
CA ILE A 7 22.14 10.58 -33.70
C ILE A 7 21.82 9.17 -33.27
N ILE A 8 21.46 8.28 -34.18
CA ILE A 8 21.11 6.88 -33.87
C ILE A 8 22.29 6.18 -33.22
N SER A 9 23.48 6.27 -33.83
CA SER A 9 24.68 5.62 -33.31
C SER A 9 25.12 6.15 -31.94
N LEU A 10 25.00 7.45 -31.68
CA LEU A 10 25.32 8.05 -30.38
C LEU A 10 24.32 7.59 -29.29
N ARG A 11 23.03 7.51 -29.60
CA ARG A 11 22.02 6.97 -28.67
C ARG A 11 22.35 5.55 -28.26
N GLU A 12 22.63 4.66 -29.23
CA GLU A 12 22.98 3.27 -28.95
C GLU A 12 24.25 3.15 -28.08
N GLN A 13 25.29 3.90 -28.41
CA GLN A 13 26.55 3.91 -27.66
C GLN A 13 26.32 4.40 -26.22
N LEU A 14 25.62 5.53 -26.06
CA LEU A 14 25.33 6.09 -24.72
C LEU A 14 24.42 5.18 -23.87
N HIS A 15 23.45 4.48 -24.45
CA HIS A 15 22.67 3.46 -23.74
C HIS A 15 23.56 2.31 -23.26
N ARG A 16 24.48 1.82 -24.10
CA ARG A 16 25.46 0.79 -23.73
C ARG A 16 26.40 1.25 -22.62
N HIS A 17 26.90 2.49 -22.68
CA HIS A 17 27.78 3.05 -21.66
C HIS A 17 27.06 3.28 -20.35
N ASN A 18 25.80 3.73 -20.36
CA ASN A 18 24.95 3.80 -19.18
C ASN A 18 24.77 2.42 -18.53
N TYR A 19 24.51 1.39 -19.33
CA TYR A 19 24.38 0.03 -18.83
C TYR A 19 25.67 -0.48 -18.17
N ASN A 20 26.80 -0.32 -18.83
CA ASN A 20 28.10 -0.73 -18.30
C ASN A 20 28.44 -0.02 -16.98
N TYR A 21 28.13 1.27 -16.88
CA TYR A 21 28.44 2.08 -15.69
C TYR A 21 27.50 1.77 -14.53
N TYR A 22 26.18 1.86 -14.75
CA TYR A 22 25.19 1.84 -13.66
C TYR A 22 24.68 0.45 -13.29
N VAL A 23 24.70 -0.52 -14.20
CA VAL A 23 24.19 -1.88 -13.96
C VAL A 23 25.33 -2.87 -13.75
N LEU A 24 26.34 -2.86 -14.62
CA LEU A 24 27.48 -3.78 -14.51
C LEU A 24 28.58 -3.27 -13.57
N ASN A 25 28.59 -1.99 -13.23
CA ASN A 25 29.67 -1.33 -12.48
C ASN A 25 31.06 -1.55 -13.12
N ALA A 26 31.09 -1.56 -14.45
CA ALA A 26 32.26 -1.82 -15.27
C ALA A 26 32.36 -0.79 -16.42
N PRO A 27 32.67 0.49 -16.13
CA PRO A 27 32.79 1.52 -17.16
C PRO A 27 33.93 1.20 -18.13
N VAL A 28 33.69 1.42 -19.43
CA VAL A 28 34.65 1.16 -20.51
C VAL A 28 35.16 2.46 -21.17
N ILE A 29 34.61 3.60 -20.80
CA ILE A 29 35.04 4.94 -21.16
C ILE A 29 35.12 5.82 -19.92
N SER A 30 35.86 6.92 -20.00
CA SER A 30 35.94 7.93 -18.95
C SER A 30 34.67 8.78 -18.87
N ASP A 31 34.40 9.39 -17.72
CA ASP A 31 33.28 10.33 -17.53
C ASP A 31 33.36 11.49 -18.55
N LYS A 32 34.56 11.97 -18.83
CA LYS A 32 34.78 13.05 -19.82
C LYS A 32 34.36 12.63 -21.21
N GLU A 33 34.74 11.44 -21.67
CA GLU A 33 34.34 10.92 -23.00
C GLU A 33 32.80 10.72 -23.05
N PHE A 34 32.20 10.25 -21.98
CA PHE A 34 30.74 10.12 -21.89
C PHE A 34 30.06 11.48 -22.03
N ASP A 35 30.54 12.50 -21.30
CA ASP A 35 29.98 13.85 -21.33
C ASP A 35 30.15 14.50 -22.74
N GLU A 36 31.29 14.32 -23.40
CA GLU A 36 31.50 14.79 -24.76
C GLU A 36 30.51 14.15 -25.75
N MET A 37 30.25 12.84 -25.62
CA MET A 37 29.27 12.14 -26.45
C MET A 37 27.85 12.65 -26.17
N MET A 38 27.53 12.91 -24.92
CA MET A 38 26.22 13.42 -24.50
C MET A 38 25.96 14.82 -25.05
N HIS A 39 26.92 15.76 -24.94
CA HIS A 39 26.82 17.10 -25.52
C HIS A 39 26.64 17.05 -27.02
N ARG A 40 27.45 16.22 -27.71
CA ARG A 40 27.33 16.04 -29.16
C ARG A 40 25.94 15.53 -29.57
N LEU A 41 25.35 14.61 -28.79
CA LEU A 41 24.00 14.12 -29.06
C LEU A 41 22.99 15.25 -28.86
N GLN A 42 23.10 16.05 -27.80
CA GLN A 42 22.21 17.20 -27.52
C GLN A 42 22.23 18.20 -28.69
N ASP A 43 23.42 18.62 -29.15
CA ASP A 43 23.58 19.56 -30.27
C ASP A 43 22.90 19.03 -31.54
N LEU A 44 23.02 17.73 -31.80
CA LEU A 44 22.44 17.10 -32.99
C LEU A 44 20.92 16.97 -32.86
N GLU A 45 20.39 16.64 -31.69
CA GLU A 45 18.94 16.56 -31.46
C GLU A 45 18.27 17.94 -31.52
N GLU A 46 18.92 18.99 -31.04
CA GLU A 46 18.46 20.38 -31.23
C GLU A 46 18.41 20.79 -32.70
N LYS A 47 19.39 20.33 -33.48
CA LYS A 47 19.47 20.61 -34.95
C LYS A 47 18.40 19.81 -35.72
N TYR A 48 18.01 18.63 -35.27
CA TYR A 48 17.05 17.73 -35.92
C TYR A 48 15.86 17.38 -35.00
N PRO A 49 14.94 18.34 -34.71
CA PRO A 49 13.81 18.12 -33.81
C PRO A 49 12.84 17.01 -34.26
N ASP A 50 12.79 16.73 -35.57
CA ASP A 50 12.00 15.64 -36.16
C ASP A 50 12.51 14.24 -35.79
N MET A 51 13.73 14.14 -35.27
CA MET A 51 14.30 12.90 -34.70
C MET A 51 14.18 12.80 -33.18
N SER A 52 13.36 13.62 -32.55
CA SER A 52 13.14 13.56 -31.11
C SER A 52 12.65 12.18 -30.67
N ASP A 53 13.31 11.59 -29.66
CA ASP A 53 12.94 10.32 -29.07
C ASP A 53 12.82 10.51 -27.54
N PRO A 54 11.64 10.28 -26.93
CA PRO A 54 11.46 10.43 -25.50
C PRO A 54 12.34 9.47 -24.68
N ASN A 55 12.90 8.43 -25.30
CA ASN A 55 13.84 7.50 -24.67
C ASN A 55 15.31 7.82 -24.97
N SER A 56 15.61 8.97 -25.61
CA SER A 56 16.99 9.39 -25.78
C SER A 56 17.71 9.54 -24.42
N PRO A 57 19.02 9.21 -24.34
CA PRO A 57 19.82 9.48 -23.15
C PRO A 57 19.78 10.94 -22.69
N THR A 58 19.59 11.89 -23.63
CA THR A 58 19.48 13.33 -23.34
C THR A 58 18.19 13.68 -22.58
N GLN A 59 17.12 12.89 -22.72
CA GLN A 59 15.84 13.08 -22.01
C GLN A 59 15.87 12.61 -20.54
N ARG A 60 16.96 11.98 -20.08
CA ARG A 60 17.14 11.63 -18.65
C ARG A 60 17.32 12.86 -17.75
N VAL A 61 17.60 14.01 -18.31
CA VAL A 61 17.65 15.30 -17.60
C VAL A 61 16.29 15.99 -17.82
N GLY A 62 15.28 15.60 -17.08
CA GLY A 62 13.89 16.07 -17.23
C GLY A 62 13.78 17.57 -17.53
N SER A 63 12.98 17.91 -18.55
CA SER A 63 12.83 19.29 -19.04
C SER A 63 11.56 19.98 -18.58
N ASP A 64 10.47 19.24 -18.30
CA ASP A 64 9.15 19.81 -18.06
C ASP A 64 8.60 19.50 -16.67
N LEU A 65 7.97 20.49 -16.04
CA LEU A 65 7.24 20.32 -14.79
C LEU A 65 5.96 19.52 -15.03
N ASN A 66 5.70 18.52 -14.16
CA ASN A 66 4.44 17.81 -14.15
C ASN A 66 3.41 18.63 -13.34
N ASP A 67 2.35 19.09 -13.97
CA ASP A 67 1.29 19.81 -13.25
C ASP A 67 0.52 18.88 -12.28
N GLU A 68 0.13 17.69 -12.75
CA GLU A 68 -0.50 16.61 -11.95
C GLU A 68 -0.14 15.24 -12.54
N PHE A 69 -0.01 14.22 -11.70
CA PHE A 69 0.15 12.84 -12.16
C PHE A 69 -1.20 12.28 -12.60
N ARG A 70 -1.28 11.84 -13.85
CA ARG A 70 -2.45 11.15 -14.37
C ARG A 70 -2.56 9.77 -13.72
N THR A 71 -3.71 9.43 -13.17
CA THR A 71 -4.01 8.08 -12.68
C THR A 71 -4.41 7.18 -13.86
N VAL A 72 -3.78 6.02 -13.98
CA VAL A 72 -3.97 5.07 -15.09
C VAL A 72 -4.27 3.68 -14.51
N PRO A 73 -5.25 2.94 -15.07
CA PRO A 73 -5.52 1.55 -14.68
C PRO A 73 -4.32 0.64 -15.01
N HIS A 74 -4.02 -0.31 -14.10
CA HIS A 74 -3.06 -1.36 -14.37
C HIS A 74 -3.63 -2.38 -15.35
N ARG A 75 -2.84 -2.84 -16.30
CA ARG A 75 -3.21 -3.95 -17.20
C ARG A 75 -3.45 -5.25 -16.43
N ARG A 76 -2.67 -5.48 -15.39
CA ARG A 76 -2.81 -6.61 -14.44
C ARG A 76 -2.74 -6.06 -13.01
N PRO A 77 -3.64 -6.49 -12.09
CA PRO A 77 -3.64 -5.97 -10.71
C PRO A 77 -2.29 -6.13 -10.01
N MET A 78 -1.88 -5.14 -9.23
CA MET A 78 -0.70 -5.18 -8.37
C MET A 78 -1.11 -5.55 -6.94
N LEU A 79 -1.24 -6.85 -6.67
CA LEU A 79 -1.68 -7.36 -5.38
C LEU A 79 -0.60 -7.22 -4.31
N SER A 80 -1.04 -7.09 -3.06
CA SER A 80 -0.16 -7.20 -1.90
C SER A 80 0.16 -8.65 -1.60
N LEU A 81 1.25 -8.92 -0.86
CA LEU A 81 1.58 -10.24 -0.35
C LEU A 81 1.03 -10.40 1.08
N ALA A 82 0.65 -11.62 1.45
CA ALA A 82 0.42 -11.97 2.85
C ALA A 82 1.76 -12.02 3.59
N ASN A 83 1.76 -11.68 4.88
CA ASN A 83 2.98 -11.68 5.69
C ASN A 83 3.08 -12.93 6.57
N THR A 84 4.30 -13.34 6.86
CA THR A 84 4.68 -14.33 7.87
C THR A 84 5.85 -13.79 8.69
N TYR A 85 6.01 -14.29 9.92
CA TYR A 85 6.96 -13.75 10.89
C TYR A 85 7.82 -14.82 11.57
N ASN A 86 7.54 -16.10 11.36
CA ASN A 86 8.24 -17.22 11.98
C ASN A 86 8.24 -18.46 11.08
N LEU A 87 9.05 -19.46 11.45
CA LEU A 87 9.21 -20.70 10.69
C LEU A 87 7.89 -21.48 10.57
N GLU A 88 7.08 -21.49 11.60
CA GLU A 88 5.82 -22.27 11.59
C GLU A 88 4.86 -21.72 10.56
N GLU A 89 4.69 -20.41 10.49
CA GLU A 89 3.85 -19.76 9.47
C GLU A 89 4.39 -20.00 8.05
N VAL A 90 5.72 -20.05 7.86
CA VAL A 90 6.34 -20.42 6.56
C VAL A 90 6.06 -21.89 6.24
N ARG A 91 6.11 -22.80 7.24
CA ARG A 91 5.75 -24.22 7.08
C ARG A 91 4.28 -24.40 6.68
N GLU A 92 3.39 -23.66 7.31
CA GLU A 92 1.98 -23.64 6.92
C GLU A 92 1.77 -23.16 5.47
N PHE A 93 2.52 -22.15 5.04
CA PHE A 93 2.49 -21.73 3.64
C PHE A 93 2.95 -22.85 2.70
N TYR A 94 4.04 -23.54 3.01
CA TYR A 94 4.55 -24.69 2.26
C TYR A 94 3.51 -25.80 2.16
N GLN A 95 2.83 -26.10 3.28
CA GLN A 95 1.78 -27.12 3.32
C GLN A 95 0.58 -26.71 2.44
N ARG A 96 0.11 -25.47 2.55
CA ARG A 96 -0.98 -24.94 1.70
C ARG A 96 -0.64 -25.01 0.20
N VAL A 97 0.60 -24.74 -0.17
CA VAL A 97 1.07 -24.88 -1.56
C VAL A 97 1.05 -26.35 -1.98
N SER A 98 1.59 -27.26 -1.15
CA SER A 98 1.59 -28.71 -1.40
C SER A 98 0.17 -29.26 -1.58
N ASP A 99 -0.75 -28.89 -0.69
CA ASP A 99 -2.16 -29.30 -0.75
C ASP A 99 -2.85 -28.77 -2.02
N GLY A 100 -2.60 -27.49 -2.34
CA GLY A 100 -3.13 -26.85 -3.55
C GLY A 100 -2.61 -27.45 -4.85
N LEU A 101 -1.43 -28.03 -4.82
CA LEU A 101 -0.79 -28.75 -5.94
C LEU A 101 -1.03 -30.28 -5.88
N HIS A 102 -1.87 -30.75 -4.94
CA HIS A 102 -2.18 -32.18 -4.77
C HIS A 102 -0.93 -33.06 -4.57
N GLY A 103 0.06 -32.57 -3.82
CA GLY A 103 1.32 -33.26 -3.54
C GLY A 103 2.33 -33.31 -4.69
N GLN A 104 2.10 -32.57 -5.77
CA GLN A 104 3.11 -32.42 -6.82
C GLN A 104 4.35 -31.69 -6.28
N PRO A 105 5.57 -32.11 -6.67
CA PRO A 105 6.78 -31.43 -6.26
C PRO A 105 6.83 -29.99 -6.81
N PHE A 106 7.33 -29.07 -6.02
CA PHE A 106 7.51 -27.67 -6.40
C PHE A 106 8.81 -27.11 -5.84
N GLN A 107 9.30 -26.06 -6.48
CA GLN A 107 10.43 -25.25 -6.00
C GLN A 107 9.93 -23.86 -5.67
N VAL A 108 10.58 -23.20 -4.75
CA VAL A 108 10.34 -21.78 -4.47
C VAL A 108 11.57 -20.95 -4.80
N CYS A 109 11.34 -19.75 -5.33
CA CYS A 109 12.34 -18.70 -5.46
C CYS A 109 12.27 -17.81 -4.22
N ALA A 110 13.36 -17.70 -3.48
CA ALA A 110 13.55 -16.81 -2.36
C ALA A 110 14.27 -15.54 -2.83
N GLU A 111 13.72 -14.38 -2.51
CA GLU A 111 14.20 -13.07 -2.94
C GLU A 111 14.22 -12.07 -1.79
N LEU A 112 15.15 -11.13 -1.83
CA LEU A 112 15.14 -10.01 -0.89
C LEU A 112 13.87 -9.15 -1.08
N LYS A 113 13.21 -8.84 0.03
CA LYS A 113 12.07 -7.92 0.05
C LYS A 113 12.58 -6.49 0.22
N TYR A 114 12.66 -5.78 -0.88
CA TYR A 114 13.11 -4.39 -0.90
C TYR A 114 12.08 -3.45 -0.28
N ASP A 115 12.55 -2.46 0.47
CA ASP A 115 11.71 -1.47 1.14
C ASP A 115 11.75 -0.12 0.41
N GLY A 116 10.84 0.05 -0.53
CA GLY A 116 10.75 1.23 -1.41
C GLY A 116 9.32 1.55 -1.85
N LEU A 117 9.17 1.94 -3.10
CA LEU A 117 7.91 2.22 -3.77
C LEU A 117 7.74 1.29 -4.96
N SER A 118 6.72 0.44 -4.93
CA SER A 118 6.45 -0.51 -6.01
C SER A 118 6.13 0.20 -7.32
N ILE A 119 6.71 -0.30 -8.41
CA ILE A 119 6.61 0.24 -9.75
C ILE A 119 6.26 -0.86 -10.75
N SER A 120 5.47 -0.53 -11.76
CA SER A 120 5.21 -1.32 -12.96
C SER A 120 5.74 -0.60 -14.16
N LEU A 121 6.63 -1.23 -14.92
CA LEU A 121 7.27 -0.71 -16.13
C LEU A 121 6.75 -1.48 -17.34
N HIS A 122 6.22 -0.76 -18.31
CA HIS A 122 5.75 -1.31 -19.58
C HIS A 122 6.76 -1.06 -20.68
N TYR A 123 7.14 -2.12 -21.37
CA TYR A 123 8.00 -2.09 -22.53
C TYR A 123 7.25 -2.57 -23.76
N ARG A 124 7.52 -1.91 -24.89
CA ARG A 124 7.07 -2.31 -26.22
C ARG A 124 8.22 -2.09 -27.21
N ASP A 125 8.47 -3.06 -28.06
CA ASP A 125 9.58 -3.02 -29.04
C ASP A 125 10.92 -2.67 -28.37
N GLY A 126 11.18 -3.24 -27.18
CA GLY A 126 12.37 -2.98 -26.38
C GLY A 126 12.46 -1.58 -25.77
N LYS A 127 11.45 -0.73 -25.85
CA LYS A 127 11.44 0.65 -25.34
C LYS A 127 10.50 0.82 -24.15
N LEU A 128 10.94 1.60 -23.15
CA LEU A 128 10.08 1.98 -22.02
C LEU A 128 8.97 2.94 -22.52
N VAL A 129 7.72 2.48 -22.47
CA VAL A 129 6.56 3.27 -22.89
C VAL A 129 5.80 3.87 -21.72
N GLN A 130 5.73 3.19 -20.56
CA GLN A 130 5.00 3.69 -19.40
C GLN A 130 5.56 3.14 -18.09
N ALA A 131 5.46 3.94 -17.03
CA ALA A 131 5.80 3.56 -15.67
C ALA A 131 4.69 4.02 -14.70
N LEU A 132 4.11 3.07 -13.94
CA LEU A 132 2.99 3.32 -13.03
C LEU A 132 3.36 2.94 -11.60
N THR A 133 3.03 3.79 -10.62
CA THR A 133 3.09 3.40 -9.21
C THR A 133 2.00 2.37 -8.91
N ARG A 134 2.15 1.58 -7.84
CA ARG A 134 1.13 0.59 -7.44
C ARG A 134 -0.26 1.22 -7.21
N GLY A 135 -0.32 2.43 -6.67
CA GLY A 135 -1.58 3.06 -6.28
C GLY A 135 -2.39 2.19 -5.31
N ASP A 136 -3.67 1.95 -5.64
CA ASP A 136 -4.56 1.06 -4.89
C ASP A 136 -4.48 -0.42 -5.33
N GLY A 137 -3.61 -0.72 -6.30
CA GLY A 137 -3.43 -2.04 -6.89
C GLY A 137 -4.25 -2.29 -8.15
N VAL A 138 -5.26 -1.46 -8.42
CA VAL A 138 -6.07 -1.49 -9.67
C VAL A 138 -5.62 -0.38 -10.62
N GLN A 139 -5.24 0.77 -10.08
CA GLN A 139 -4.75 1.93 -10.81
C GLN A 139 -3.60 2.60 -10.06
N GLY A 140 -2.70 3.23 -10.80
CA GLY A 140 -1.53 3.92 -10.25
C GLY A 140 -1.29 5.27 -10.91
N ASP A 141 -0.42 6.08 -10.32
CA ASP A 141 -0.01 7.35 -10.88
C ASP A 141 1.03 7.11 -11.98
N ASP A 142 0.87 7.75 -13.13
CA ASP A 142 1.83 7.71 -14.22
C ASP A 142 3.04 8.59 -13.86
N VAL A 143 4.15 7.94 -13.60
CA VAL A 143 5.43 8.57 -13.20
C VAL A 143 6.51 8.37 -14.26
N THR A 144 6.12 8.14 -15.50
CA THR A 144 7.02 7.79 -16.61
C THR A 144 8.16 8.82 -16.78
N ALA A 145 7.83 10.11 -16.73
CA ALA A 145 8.84 11.19 -16.86
C ALA A 145 9.89 11.11 -15.73
N ASN A 146 9.46 10.83 -14.50
CA ASN A 146 10.35 10.70 -13.34
C ASN A 146 11.19 9.42 -13.41
N VAL A 147 10.57 8.29 -13.80
CA VAL A 147 11.27 7.00 -13.95
C VAL A 147 12.35 7.05 -15.01
N ARG A 148 12.17 7.80 -16.10
CA ARG A 148 13.21 7.98 -17.12
C ARG A 148 14.50 8.58 -16.58
N THR A 149 14.46 9.28 -15.45
CA THR A 149 15.65 9.84 -14.79
C THR A 149 16.42 8.81 -13.96
N ILE A 150 15.81 7.64 -13.63
CA ILE A 150 16.46 6.59 -12.85
C ILE A 150 17.41 5.80 -13.76
N ARG A 151 18.68 5.87 -13.43
CA ARG A 151 19.74 5.39 -14.34
C ARG A 151 19.82 3.87 -14.46
N SER A 152 19.43 3.13 -13.41
CA SER A 152 19.38 1.65 -13.42
C SER A 152 18.19 1.09 -14.22
N ILE A 153 17.25 1.91 -14.66
CA ILE A 153 16.15 1.49 -15.53
C ILE A 153 16.56 1.74 -16.99
N PRO A 154 16.72 0.69 -17.85
CA PRO A 154 17.00 0.86 -19.25
C PRO A 154 15.83 1.55 -19.96
N LEU A 155 16.09 2.59 -20.75
CA LEU A 155 15.05 3.24 -21.57
C LEU A 155 14.83 2.48 -22.88
N VAL A 156 15.89 1.87 -23.39
CA VAL A 156 15.91 1.05 -24.61
C VAL A 156 16.74 -0.18 -24.34
N LEU A 157 16.20 -1.34 -24.67
CA LEU A 157 16.88 -2.63 -24.61
C LEU A 157 17.63 -2.91 -25.91
N ASP A 158 18.56 -3.86 -25.86
CA ASP A 158 19.34 -4.24 -27.03
C ASP A 158 18.45 -4.92 -28.10
N SER A 159 18.21 -4.21 -29.19
CA SER A 159 17.36 -4.67 -30.29
C SER A 159 17.94 -5.84 -31.10
N SER A 160 19.21 -6.21 -30.88
CA SER A 160 19.82 -7.37 -31.51
C SER A 160 19.43 -8.71 -30.86
N ARG A 161 18.73 -8.67 -29.73
CA ARG A 161 18.30 -9.86 -28.99
C ARG A 161 16.93 -10.32 -29.44
N GLU A 162 16.85 -11.59 -29.82
CA GLU A 162 15.60 -12.25 -30.24
C GLU A 162 14.77 -12.79 -29.05
N ASP A 163 15.36 -12.83 -27.84
CA ASP A 163 14.71 -13.38 -26.64
C ASP A 163 13.90 -12.34 -25.84
N ILE A 164 13.86 -11.08 -26.30
CA ILE A 164 13.07 -10.00 -25.67
C ILE A 164 11.67 -9.99 -26.30
N PRO A 165 10.60 -10.19 -25.49
CA PRO A 165 9.23 -10.12 -25.99
C PRO A 165 8.91 -8.73 -26.58
N GLU A 166 8.06 -8.70 -27.62
CA GLU A 166 7.59 -7.46 -28.25
C GLU A 166 6.91 -6.54 -27.23
N GLU A 167 6.05 -7.12 -26.35
CA GLU A 167 5.41 -6.36 -25.27
C GLU A 167 5.46 -7.14 -23.96
N PHE A 168 5.91 -6.47 -22.89
CA PHE A 168 5.93 -7.04 -21.55
C PHE A 168 5.82 -5.98 -20.46
N GLU A 169 5.49 -6.43 -19.27
CA GLU A 169 5.47 -5.65 -18.04
C GLU A 169 6.52 -6.24 -17.08
N ILE A 170 7.37 -5.39 -16.52
CA ILE A 170 8.29 -5.80 -15.45
C ILE A 170 8.04 -4.95 -14.21
N ARG A 171 7.89 -5.61 -13.06
CA ARG A 171 7.62 -4.96 -11.78
C ARG A 171 8.84 -4.98 -10.89
N GLY A 172 8.95 -3.96 -10.08
CA GLY A 172 10.05 -3.80 -9.15
C GLY A 172 9.74 -2.84 -8.01
N GLU A 173 10.79 -2.46 -7.32
CA GLU A 173 10.76 -1.48 -6.25
C GLU A 173 11.73 -0.35 -6.58
N VAL A 174 11.23 0.88 -6.61
CA VAL A 174 12.06 2.09 -6.64
C VAL A 174 12.42 2.45 -5.22
N LEU A 175 13.71 2.66 -4.97
CA LEU A 175 14.24 2.88 -3.63
C LEU A 175 15.36 3.91 -3.64
N MET A 176 15.75 4.34 -2.46
CA MET A 176 16.86 5.25 -2.26
C MET A 176 18.01 4.49 -1.58
N PRO A 177 19.16 4.32 -2.23
CA PRO A 177 20.35 3.75 -1.60
C PRO A 177 20.75 4.53 -0.34
N TRP A 178 21.32 3.83 0.66
CA TRP A 178 21.76 4.44 1.91
C TRP A 178 22.69 5.64 1.67
N GLN A 179 23.63 5.52 0.75
CA GLN A 179 24.54 6.60 0.39
C GLN A 179 23.82 7.87 -0.09
N SER A 180 22.81 7.71 -0.96
CA SER A 180 21.98 8.83 -1.43
C SER A 180 21.15 9.44 -0.31
N PHE A 181 20.60 8.61 0.56
CA PHE A 181 19.79 9.04 1.71
C PHE A 181 20.61 9.85 2.71
N GLU A 182 21.82 9.39 3.06
CA GLU A 182 22.72 10.08 3.98
C GLU A 182 23.21 11.41 3.41
N ARG A 183 23.57 11.43 2.12
CA ARG A 183 23.96 12.66 1.41
C ARG A 183 22.83 13.70 1.45
N LEU A 184 21.61 13.31 1.09
CA LEU A 184 20.46 14.20 1.06
C LEU A 184 20.09 14.72 2.45
N ASN A 185 20.14 13.88 3.48
CA ASN A 185 19.90 14.33 4.84
C ASN A 185 21.01 15.24 5.36
N GLY A 186 22.25 15.05 4.93
CA GLY A 186 23.36 15.97 5.20
C GLY A 186 23.10 17.36 4.58
N GLU A 187 22.69 17.42 3.31
CA GLU A 187 22.33 18.65 2.60
C GLU A 187 21.16 19.40 3.29
N ARG A 188 20.08 18.65 3.66
CA ARG A 188 18.92 19.21 4.35
C ARG A 188 19.25 19.74 5.73
N SER A 189 20.09 19.02 6.48
CA SER A 189 20.56 19.47 7.79
C SER A 189 21.33 20.80 7.70
N GLN A 190 22.19 20.96 6.69
CA GLN A 190 22.92 22.20 6.44
C GLN A 190 21.99 23.35 6.02
N ALA A 191 20.91 23.04 5.30
CA ALA A 191 19.89 24.01 4.91
C ALA A 191 18.88 24.35 6.02
N GLY A 192 18.92 23.65 7.16
CA GLY A 192 17.96 23.81 8.25
C GLY A 192 16.56 23.26 7.94
N GLU A 193 16.47 22.31 7.00
CA GLU A 193 15.23 21.66 6.60
C GLU A 193 14.99 20.37 7.40
N ASP A 194 13.72 19.94 7.48
CA ASP A 194 13.36 18.66 8.09
C ASP A 194 14.00 17.47 7.37
N LEU A 195 14.57 16.56 8.12
CA LEU A 195 15.22 15.38 7.55
C LEU A 195 14.19 14.37 7.01
N PHE A 196 14.57 13.62 5.99
CA PHE A 196 13.80 12.46 5.60
C PHE A 196 13.83 11.39 6.69
N ALA A 197 12.67 10.82 7.02
CA ALA A 197 12.52 9.87 8.11
C ALA A 197 13.21 8.51 7.85
N ASN A 198 13.15 8.03 6.60
CA ASN A 198 13.77 6.78 6.17
C ASN A 198 13.94 6.76 4.62
N PRO A 199 14.74 5.83 4.08
CA PRO A 199 14.96 5.72 2.64
C PRO A 199 13.68 5.50 1.82
N ARG A 200 12.72 4.71 2.31
CA ARG A 200 11.43 4.46 1.66
C ARG A 200 10.62 5.75 1.48
N ASN A 201 10.45 6.54 2.55
CA ASN A 201 9.72 7.80 2.48
C ASN A 201 10.43 8.81 1.58
N ALA A 202 11.75 8.86 1.63
CA ALA A 202 12.58 9.68 0.76
C ALA A 202 12.42 9.27 -0.72
N ALA A 203 12.44 7.98 -1.02
CA ALA A 203 12.21 7.46 -2.38
C ALA A 203 10.80 7.79 -2.88
N SER A 204 9.77 7.53 -2.06
CA SER A 204 8.37 7.80 -2.43
C SER A 204 8.11 9.28 -2.68
N GLY A 205 8.57 10.16 -1.79
CA GLY A 205 8.44 11.61 -1.93
C GLY A 205 9.22 12.15 -3.13
N THR A 206 10.37 11.55 -3.43
CA THR A 206 11.19 11.92 -4.58
C THR A 206 10.52 11.49 -5.89
N LEU A 207 10.12 10.23 -6.01
CA LEU A 207 9.50 9.71 -7.24
C LEU A 207 8.20 10.44 -7.60
N LYS A 208 7.50 10.99 -6.62
CA LYS A 208 6.29 11.81 -6.78
C LYS A 208 6.57 13.31 -6.82
N SER A 209 7.81 13.73 -7.02
CA SER A 209 8.14 15.14 -7.28
C SER A 209 7.55 15.59 -8.62
N LYS A 210 7.02 16.81 -8.65
CA LYS A 210 6.53 17.43 -9.89
C LYS A 210 7.66 17.80 -10.86
N ASP A 211 8.87 17.92 -10.35
CA ASP A 211 10.06 18.29 -11.15
C ASP A 211 10.97 17.07 -11.34
N PRO A 212 11.05 16.51 -12.56
CA PRO A 212 11.95 15.40 -12.88
C PRO A 212 13.44 15.71 -12.67
N LYS A 213 13.87 17.00 -12.71
CA LYS A 213 15.24 17.39 -12.41
C LYS A 213 15.60 17.10 -10.96
N VAL A 214 14.68 17.38 -10.04
CA VAL A 214 14.84 17.03 -8.62
C VAL A 214 14.97 15.52 -8.46
N VAL A 215 14.19 14.73 -9.20
CA VAL A 215 14.28 13.26 -9.16
C VAL A 215 15.66 12.77 -9.60
N SER A 216 16.17 13.30 -10.72
CA SER A 216 17.49 12.91 -11.27
C SER A 216 18.66 13.19 -10.32
N GLN A 217 18.59 14.29 -9.55
CA GLN A 217 19.63 14.71 -8.61
C GLN A 217 19.65 13.89 -7.30
N ARG A 218 18.50 13.29 -6.93
CA ARG A 218 18.38 12.59 -5.64
C ARG A 218 18.89 11.16 -5.64
N GLY A 219 19.23 10.60 -6.80
CA GLY A 219 19.92 9.31 -6.91
C GLY A 219 19.03 8.14 -6.47
N LEU A 220 17.84 8.02 -7.05
CA LEU A 220 17.00 6.84 -6.93
C LEU A 220 17.59 5.66 -7.70
N ASP A 221 17.25 4.46 -7.22
CA ASP A 221 17.58 3.18 -7.84
C ASP A 221 16.34 2.29 -7.96
N ALA A 222 16.41 1.20 -8.75
CA ALA A 222 15.30 0.27 -8.90
C ALA A 222 15.78 -1.17 -9.01
N TYR A 223 15.16 -2.07 -8.22
CA TYR A 223 15.35 -3.51 -8.32
C TYR A 223 14.07 -4.16 -8.85
N LEU A 224 14.20 -4.88 -9.98
CA LEU A 224 13.08 -5.55 -10.63
C LEU A 224 13.00 -7.00 -10.14
N TYR A 225 11.74 -7.46 -9.90
CA TYR A 225 11.51 -8.74 -9.24
C TYR A 225 10.35 -9.57 -9.83
N TYR A 226 9.69 -9.11 -10.91
CA TYR A 226 8.60 -9.88 -11.50
C TYR A 226 8.36 -9.50 -12.97
N LEU A 227 8.55 -10.48 -13.87
CA LEU A 227 8.32 -10.34 -15.30
C LEU A 227 6.94 -10.91 -15.68
N LEU A 228 6.19 -10.18 -16.49
CA LEU A 228 4.84 -10.48 -16.94
C LEU A 228 4.71 -10.23 -18.43
N GLY A 229 4.17 -11.18 -19.15
CA GLY A 229 3.97 -11.11 -20.60
C GLY A 229 3.28 -12.39 -21.08
N GLU A 230 2.94 -12.43 -22.37
CA GLU A 230 2.42 -13.65 -23.00
C GLU A 230 3.58 -14.51 -23.51
N ASP A 231 4.57 -13.88 -24.14
CA ASP A 231 5.73 -14.54 -24.77
C ASP A 231 6.99 -14.41 -23.91
N ILE A 232 6.86 -14.55 -22.58
CA ILE A 232 8.02 -14.50 -21.68
C ILE A 232 8.90 -15.75 -21.87
N PRO A 233 10.25 -15.64 -21.74
CA PRO A 233 11.19 -16.64 -22.25
C PRO A 233 11.15 -17.99 -21.54
N SER A 234 10.67 -18.05 -20.29
CA SER A 234 10.69 -19.29 -19.49
C SER A 234 9.37 -19.56 -18.77
N THR A 235 9.15 -20.83 -18.43
CA THR A 235 8.04 -21.27 -17.56
C THR A 235 8.36 -21.16 -16.07
N GLY A 236 9.59 -20.79 -15.72
CA GLY A 236 10.04 -20.56 -14.35
C GLY A 236 10.24 -19.08 -14.05
N HIS A 237 9.86 -18.68 -12.84
CA HIS A 237 10.02 -17.29 -12.38
C HIS A 237 11.50 -16.88 -12.24
N TYR A 238 12.32 -17.75 -11.65
CA TYR A 238 13.76 -17.52 -11.48
C TYR A 238 14.46 -17.31 -12.82
N GLU A 239 14.20 -18.18 -13.78
CA GLU A 239 14.77 -18.14 -15.12
C GLU A 239 14.35 -16.90 -15.89
N ASN A 240 13.09 -16.46 -15.72
CA ASN A 240 12.61 -15.20 -16.29
C ASN A 240 13.31 -13.98 -15.70
N MET A 241 13.63 -14.00 -14.41
CA MET A 241 14.40 -12.91 -13.78
C MET A 241 15.86 -12.92 -14.20
N GLU A 242 16.47 -14.10 -14.45
CA GLU A 242 17.80 -14.20 -15.06
C GLU A 242 17.80 -13.64 -16.51
N SER A 243 16.77 -13.94 -17.29
CA SER A 243 16.60 -13.35 -18.62
C SER A 243 16.49 -11.83 -18.53
N ALA A 244 15.64 -11.32 -17.64
CA ALA A 244 15.51 -9.86 -17.42
C ALA A 244 16.84 -9.22 -17.03
N ARG A 245 17.63 -9.87 -16.17
CA ARG A 245 19.01 -9.40 -15.85
C ARG A 245 19.88 -9.33 -17.08
N SER A 246 19.81 -10.35 -17.94
CA SER A 246 20.59 -10.37 -19.18
C SER A 246 20.17 -9.30 -20.18
N TRP A 247 18.93 -8.77 -20.12
CA TRP A 247 18.44 -7.67 -20.93
C TRP A 247 18.87 -6.30 -20.41
N GLY A 248 19.49 -6.26 -19.23
CA GLY A 248 19.99 -5.03 -18.63
C GLY A 248 19.21 -4.47 -17.46
N PHE A 249 18.22 -5.20 -16.96
CA PHE A 249 17.53 -4.81 -15.75
C PHE A 249 18.36 -5.12 -14.51
N GLN A 250 18.28 -4.24 -13.51
CA GLN A 250 18.86 -4.50 -12.21
C GLN A 250 17.96 -5.48 -11.44
N VAL A 251 18.36 -6.74 -11.45
CA VAL A 251 17.72 -7.85 -10.72
C VAL A 251 18.66 -8.33 -9.64
N SER A 252 18.16 -8.63 -8.46
CA SER A 252 18.98 -9.11 -7.33
C SER A 252 19.83 -10.31 -7.73
N LYS A 253 21.12 -10.26 -7.39
CA LYS A 253 22.04 -11.42 -7.55
C LYS A 253 21.85 -12.46 -6.46
N ASP A 254 21.13 -12.09 -5.42
CA ASP A 254 20.94 -12.87 -4.19
C ASP A 254 19.68 -13.74 -4.23
N MET A 255 18.97 -13.79 -5.36
CA MET A 255 17.87 -14.74 -5.56
C MET A 255 18.36 -16.18 -5.48
N ARG A 256 17.59 -17.03 -4.81
CA ARG A 256 17.92 -18.46 -4.64
C ARG A 256 16.73 -19.35 -4.94
N LEU A 257 16.92 -20.39 -5.77
CA LEU A 257 15.96 -21.50 -5.87
C LEU A 257 16.16 -22.43 -4.68
N CYS A 258 15.07 -22.73 -3.98
CA CYS A 258 15.04 -23.65 -2.85
C CYS A 258 14.12 -24.83 -3.17
N ASN A 259 14.61 -26.06 -2.97
CA ASN A 259 13.88 -27.30 -3.19
C ASN A 259 13.17 -27.76 -1.91
N THR A 260 13.69 -27.36 -0.76
CA THR A 260 13.21 -27.78 0.56
C THR A 260 12.95 -26.57 1.47
N LEU A 261 12.19 -26.81 2.53
CA LEU A 261 11.94 -25.81 3.56
C LEU A 261 13.21 -25.45 4.31
N GLU A 262 14.12 -26.41 4.50
CA GLU A 262 15.40 -26.23 5.19
C GLU A 262 16.32 -25.28 4.41
N GLU A 263 16.45 -25.46 3.09
CA GLU A 263 17.18 -24.54 2.20
C GLU A 263 16.62 -23.13 2.22
N LEU A 264 15.29 -23.00 2.24
CA LEU A 264 14.62 -21.73 2.35
C LEU A 264 14.88 -21.06 3.71
N TRP A 265 14.82 -21.84 4.80
CA TRP A 265 15.05 -21.30 6.13
C TRP A 265 16.50 -20.89 6.36
N GLU A 266 17.46 -21.62 5.77
CA GLU A 266 18.86 -21.22 5.73
C GLU A 266 19.04 -19.84 5.05
N TYR A 267 18.40 -19.64 3.90
CA TYR A 267 18.41 -18.35 3.18
C TYR A 267 17.81 -17.22 4.02
N ILE A 268 16.66 -17.46 4.65
CA ILE A 268 16.00 -16.48 5.53
C ILE A 268 16.90 -16.12 6.70
N SER A 269 17.46 -17.11 7.39
CA SER A 269 18.32 -16.92 8.56
C SER A 269 19.61 -16.18 8.21
N TYR A 270 20.19 -16.46 7.06
CA TYR A 270 21.36 -15.75 6.55
C TYR A 270 21.07 -14.24 6.38
N TRP A 271 19.98 -13.91 5.69
CA TRP A 271 19.66 -12.52 5.39
C TRP A 271 19.08 -11.75 6.58
N ASP A 272 18.50 -12.41 7.56
CA ASP A 272 18.10 -11.74 8.81
C ASP A 272 19.29 -11.08 9.52
N VAL A 273 20.48 -11.69 9.40
CA VAL A 273 21.73 -11.15 9.96
C VAL A 273 22.41 -10.17 9.00
N HIS A 274 22.59 -10.55 7.72
CA HIS A 274 23.46 -9.85 6.76
C HIS A 274 22.76 -8.72 6.00
N ARG A 275 21.45 -8.54 6.14
CA ARG A 275 20.69 -7.47 5.46
C ARG A 275 21.23 -6.06 5.71
N LYS A 276 21.91 -5.83 6.84
CA LYS A 276 22.49 -4.52 7.20
C LYS A 276 23.70 -4.14 6.35
N GLU A 277 24.28 -5.11 5.65
CA GLU A 277 25.42 -4.92 4.76
C GLU A 277 24.98 -4.51 3.34
N LEU A 278 23.68 -4.62 3.06
CA LEU A 278 23.12 -4.25 1.75
C LEU A 278 23.15 -2.72 1.52
N PRO A 279 23.41 -2.28 0.30
CA PRO A 279 23.43 -0.85 -0.04
C PRO A 279 22.04 -0.21 0.00
N VAL A 280 20.99 -0.99 0.18
CA VAL A 280 19.58 -0.60 0.15
C VAL A 280 18.80 -1.23 1.29
N ALA A 281 17.69 -0.59 1.70
CA ALA A 281 16.83 -1.10 2.76
C ALA A 281 16.03 -2.33 2.30
N THR A 282 15.98 -3.35 3.18
CA THR A 282 15.18 -4.57 3.00
C THR A 282 14.44 -4.90 4.30
N ASP A 283 13.18 -5.35 4.18
CA ASP A 283 12.29 -5.61 5.32
C ASP A 283 11.91 -7.08 5.49
N GLY A 284 12.45 -7.97 4.64
CA GLY A 284 12.13 -9.39 4.68
C GLY A 284 12.62 -10.17 3.46
N ILE A 285 11.97 -11.30 3.25
CA ILE A 285 12.17 -12.19 2.11
C ILE A 285 10.82 -12.39 1.41
N VAL A 286 10.80 -12.36 0.08
CA VAL A 286 9.65 -12.79 -0.72
C VAL A 286 9.89 -14.22 -1.18
N ILE A 287 8.92 -15.07 -0.95
CA ILE A 287 8.94 -16.50 -1.30
C ILE A 287 7.88 -16.69 -2.38
N LYS A 288 8.27 -17.19 -3.55
CA LYS A 288 7.39 -17.43 -4.70
C LYS A 288 7.55 -18.85 -5.21
N VAL A 289 6.46 -19.53 -5.53
CA VAL A 289 6.53 -20.80 -6.28
C VAL A 289 7.16 -20.52 -7.64
N ASN A 290 8.19 -21.28 -8.04
CA ASN A 290 8.96 -20.98 -9.25
C ASN A 290 8.17 -21.21 -10.55
N SER A 291 7.46 -22.32 -10.65
CA SER A 291 6.72 -22.69 -11.88
C SER A 291 5.50 -21.77 -12.08
N LEU A 292 5.45 -21.07 -13.22
CA LEU A 292 4.32 -20.20 -13.59
C LEU A 292 3.02 -21.00 -13.80
N ALA A 293 3.12 -22.24 -14.27
CA ALA A 293 1.97 -23.14 -14.39
C ALA A 293 1.38 -23.48 -13.00
N GLN A 294 2.23 -23.75 -12.02
CA GLN A 294 1.81 -23.98 -10.63
C GLN A 294 1.27 -22.70 -9.98
N GLN A 295 1.87 -21.53 -10.22
CA GLN A 295 1.31 -20.26 -9.79
C GLN A 295 -0.12 -20.04 -10.29
N LYS A 296 -0.36 -20.34 -11.58
CA LYS A 296 -1.68 -20.25 -12.20
C LYS A 296 -2.67 -21.26 -11.59
N ALA A 297 -2.23 -22.46 -11.30
CA ALA A 297 -3.05 -23.52 -10.67
C ALA A 297 -3.48 -23.12 -9.24
N LEU A 298 -2.55 -22.59 -8.44
CA LEU A 298 -2.80 -22.12 -7.07
C LEU A 298 -3.71 -20.89 -7.03
N GLY A 299 -3.60 -20.01 -8.02
CA GLY A 299 -4.45 -18.84 -8.17
C GLY A 299 -4.20 -17.76 -7.12
N MET A 300 -5.20 -16.91 -6.93
CA MET A 300 -5.15 -15.70 -6.07
C MET A 300 -6.40 -15.61 -5.22
N THR A 301 -6.28 -14.87 -4.10
CA THR A 301 -7.43 -14.35 -3.35
C THR A 301 -7.73 -12.92 -3.83
N ALA A 302 -8.78 -12.30 -3.31
CA ALA A 302 -9.08 -10.89 -3.59
C ALA A 302 -7.95 -9.92 -3.15
N LYS A 303 -7.06 -10.34 -2.23
CA LYS A 303 -6.02 -9.48 -1.64
C LYS A 303 -4.60 -9.89 -1.98
N SER A 304 -4.34 -11.19 -2.15
CA SER A 304 -2.98 -11.72 -2.30
C SER A 304 -2.92 -12.99 -3.16
N PRO A 305 -1.80 -13.26 -3.84
CA PRO A 305 -1.58 -14.55 -4.50
C PRO A 305 -1.45 -15.68 -3.46
N ARG A 306 -1.87 -16.90 -3.83
CA ARG A 306 -1.71 -18.09 -2.99
C ARG A 306 -0.33 -18.75 -3.14
N TRP A 307 0.37 -18.41 -4.21
CA TRP A 307 1.67 -18.95 -4.60
C TRP A 307 2.87 -18.12 -4.13
N ALA A 308 2.61 -16.99 -3.43
CA ALA A 308 3.66 -16.13 -2.90
C ALA A 308 3.30 -15.60 -1.51
N ILE A 309 4.33 -15.42 -0.69
CA ILE A 309 4.21 -14.86 0.65
C ILE A 309 5.44 -14.02 0.99
N ALA A 310 5.31 -13.06 1.88
CA ALA A 310 6.41 -12.27 2.39
C ALA A 310 6.74 -12.71 3.82
N TYR A 311 7.95 -13.20 4.04
CA TYR A 311 8.50 -13.34 5.38
C TYR A 311 9.08 -12.00 5.79
N LYS A 312 8.65 -11.47 6.93
CA LYS A 312 9.17 -10.24 7.49
C LYS A 312 10.16 -10.55 8.62
N PHE A 313 11.32 -9.93 8.52
CA PHE A 313 12.32 -10.02 9.58
C PHE A 313 11.76 -9.48 10.90
N GLN A 314 12.31 -9.94 12.01
CA GLN A 314 11.93 -9.40 13.31
C GLN A 314 12.17 -7.90 13.34
N ALA A 315 11.15 -7.17 13.81
CA ALA A 315 11.27 -5.74 13.97
C ALA A 315 12.36 -5.40 14.98
N GLU A 316 13.16 -4.38 14.67
CA GLU A 316 14.12 -3.84 15.62
C GLU A 316 13.36 -3.32 16.84
N GLN A 317 13.86 -3.67 18.03
CA GLN A 317 13.33 -3.19 19.30
C GLN A 317 14.32 -2.21 19.93
N ALA A 318 13.82 -1.09 20.40
CA ALA A 318 14.57 -0.13 21.19
C ALA A 318 13.99 -0.02 22.60
N CYS A 319 14.85 0.19 23.58
CA CYS A 319 14.45 0.38 24.97
C CYS A 319 14.49 1.88 25.31
N THR A 320 13.41 2.40 25.89
CA THR A 320 13.31 3.81 26.30
C THR A 320 12.46 3.94 27.56
N ILE A 321 12.38 5.15 28.15
CA ILE A 321 11.66 5.39 29.39
C ILE A 321 10.28 5.98 29.08
N LEU A 322 9.24 5.36 29.65
CA LEU A 322 7.85 5.84 29.57
C LEU A 322 7.67 7.07 30.47
N ARG A 323 7.29 8.22 29.87
CA ARG A 323 7.10 9.49 30.58
C ARG A 323 5.65 9.77 30.90
N GLU A 324 4.74 9.45 29.97
CA GLU A 324 3.32 9.74 30.08
C GLU A 324 2.51 8.81 29.19
N VAL A 325 1.24 8.58 29.52
CA VAL A 325 0.26 7.96 28.61
C VAL A 325 -0.87 8.96 28.37
N THR A 326 -1.04 9.35 27.13
CA THR A 326 -2.14 10.20 26.65
C THR A 326 -3.19 9.37 25.91
N PHE A 327 -4.41 9.84 25.84
CA PHE A 327 -5.51 9.15 25.17
C PHE A 327 -6.00 9.98 24.00
N GLN A 328 -6.00 9.39 22.82
CA GLN A 328 -6.40 10.05 21.58
C GLN A 328 -7.75 9.51 21.10
N VAL A 329 -8.63 10.41 20.67
CA VAL A 329 -9.94 10.08 20.10
C VAL A 329 -9.82 10.12 18.59
N GLY A 330 -10.09 8.99 17.94
CA GLY A 330 -10.12 8.87 16.49
C GLY A 330 -11.45 9.32 15.88
N ARG A 331 -11.51 9.34 14.55
CA ARG A 331 -12.69 9.72 13.75
C ARG A 331 -13.97 8.96 14.12
N THR A 332 -13.86 7.68 14.44
CA THR A 332 -14.97 6.80 14.81
C THR A 332 -15.25 6.80 16.31
N GLY A 333 -14.66 7.71 17.07
CA GLY A 333 -14.77 7.79 18.51
C GLY A 333 -13.87 6.83 19.28
N VAL A 334 -13.16 5.92 18.63
CA VAL A 334 -12.23 4.99 19.28
C VAL A 334 -11.18 5.76 20.05
N VAL A 335 -10.99 5.39 21.32
CA VAL A 335 -10.01 5.97 22.22
C VAL A 335 -8.78 5.07 22.29
N THR A 336 -7.65 5.59 21.82
CA THR A 336 -6.38 4.87 21.76
C THR A 336 -5.40 5.43 22.79
N PRO A 337 -4.85 4.60 23.69
CA PRO A 337 -3.78 5.01 24.60
C PRO A 337 -2.46 5.13 23.81
N VAL A 338 -1.71 6.21 24.04
CA VAL A 338 -0.46 6.53 23.39
C VAL A 338 0.60 6.81 24.45
N ALA A 339 1.66 6.03 24.45
CA ALA A 339 2.83 6.24 25.27
C ALA A 339 3.66 7.41 24.73
N ASN A 340 3.95 8.39 25.55
CA ASN A 340 4.96 9.44 25.33
C ASN A 340 6.23 9.03 26.08
N MET A 341 7.37 9.01 25.39
CA MET A 341 8.60 8.41 25.87
C MET A 341 9.80 9.32 25.61
N ASP A 342 10.94 9.03 26.26
CA ASP A 342 12.19 9.63 25.83
C ASP A 342 12.46 9.26 24.38
N SER A 343 13.02 10.21 23.62
CA SER A 343 13.32 9.98 22.22
C SER A 343 14.36 8.87 22.06
N VAL A 344 14.07 7.89 21.24
CA VAL A 344 14.95 6.76 20.94
C VAL A 344 15.06 6.53 19.43
N LEU A 345 16.24 6.22 18.95
CA LEU A 345 16.46 5.84 17.56
C LEU A 345 15.94 4.43 17.33
N LEU A 346 15.02 4.28 16.36
CA LEU A 346 14.42 3.00 16.00
C LEU A 346 14.25 2.92 14.49
N SER A 347 14.94 1.98 13.84
CA SER A 347 14.95 1.80 12.38
C SER A 347 15.17 3.14 11.64
N GLY A 348 16.26 3.85 12.02
CA GLY A 348 16.67 5.10 11.38
C GLY A 348 15.83 6.35 11.70
N THR A 349 14.81 6.27 12.56
CA THR A 349 13.99 7.42 12.95
C THR A 349 13.95 7.64 14.45
N MET A 350 13.92 8.90 14.88
CA MET A 350 13.70 9.25 16.29
C MET A 350 12.23 9.06 16.64
N VAL A 351 11.96 8.17 17.59
CA VAL A 351 10.62 7.84 18.07
C VAL A 351 10.47 8.33 19.50
N HIS A 352 9.42 9.08 19.79
CA HIS A 352 9.07 9.58 21.13
C HIS A 352 7.62 9.27 21.50
N ARG A 353 6.84 8.66 20.58
CA ARG A 353 5.46 8.24 20.81
C ARG A 353 5.21 6.86 20.23
N ALA A 354 4.49 6.01 20.95
CA ALA A 354 4.11 4.67 20.51
C ALA A 354 2.68 4.33 20.94
N THR A 355 1.96 3.58 20.12
CA THR A 355 0.62 3.12 20.47
C THR A 355 0.66 2.01 21.53
N LEU A 356 -0.35 2.01 22.41
CA LEU A 356 -0.66 0.93 23.35
C LEU A 356 -1.94 0.19 22.93
N HIS A 357 -2.35 0.38 21.68
CA HIS A 357 -3.49 -0.25 21.02
C HIS A 357 -4.85 0.02 21.70
N ASN A 358 -5.14 -0.63 22.83
CA ASN A 358 -6.42 -0.56 23.53
C ASN A 358 -6.25 -0.78 25.04
N ALA A 359 -7.37 -0.84 25.78
CA ALA A 359 -7.38 -1.04 27.22
C ALA A 359 -6.78 -2.39 27.63
N ASP A 360 -7.09 -3.47 26.90
CA ASP A 360 -6.66 -4.82 27.23
C ASP A 360 -5.12 -4.96 27.14
N VAL A 361 -4.53 -4.38 26.10
CA VAL A 361 -3.07 -4.36 25.94
C VAL A 361 -2.41 -3.49 27.02
N LEU A 362 -2.98 -2.32 27.33
CA LEU A 362 -2.48 -1.45 28.39
C LEU A 362 -2.49 -2.16 29.75
N GLU A 363 -3.56 -2.88 30.06
CA GLU A 363 -3.72 -3.64 31.31
C GLU A 363 -2.77 -4.84 31.35
N ALA A 364 -2.67 -5.60 30.26
CA ALA A 364 -1.77 -6.75 30.15
C ALA A 364 -0.28 -6.39 30.32
N LEU A 365 0.13 -5.21 29.85
CA LEU A 365 1.50 -4.71 29.98
C LEU A 365 1.81 -4.21 31.41
N ASP A 366 0.81 -3.90 32.22
CA ASP A 366 0.95 -3.41 33.59
C ASP A 366 2.04 -2.32 33.73
N LEU A 367 1.89 -1.27 32.93
CA LEU A 367 2.89 -0.20 32.81
C LEU A 367 2.74 0.86 33.90
N HIS A 368 3.90 1.41 34.30
CA HIS A 368 4.00 2.51 35.24
C HIS A 368 4.86 3.63 34.63
N ILE A 369 4.60 4.87 35.01
CA ILE A 369 5.45 5.98 34.61
C ILE A 369 6.88 5.75 35.13
N GLY A 370 7.87 5.92 34.26
CA GLY A 370 9.27 5.64 34.52
C GLY A 370 9.73 4.21 34.19
N ASP A 371 8.82 3.33 33.72
CA ASP A 371 9.21 2.00 33.26
C ASP A 371 10.08 2.07 31.99
N HIS A 372 11.02 1.15 31.89
CA HIS A 372 11.77 0.92 30.66
C HIS A 372 10.92 0.05 29.73
N VAL A 373 10.45 0.65 28.66
CA VAL A 373 9.55 -0.01 27.68
C VAL A 373 10.30 -0.39 26.42
N LEU A 374 9.93 -1.55 25.86
CA LEU A 374 10.40 -2.02 24.58
C LEU A 374 9.47 -1.52 23.47
N VAL A 375 10.02 -0.82 22.52
CA VAL A 375 9.32 -0.20 21.38
C VAL A 375 9.76 -0.87 20.11
N GLU A 376 8.82 -1.24 19.26
CA GLU A 376 9.07 -1.69 17.89
C GLU A 376 8.14 -0.98 16.91
N LYS A 377 8.47 -0.99 15.61
CA LYS A 377 7.57 -0.48 14.58
C LYS A 377 6.70 -1.61 14.02
N GLY A 378 5.40 -1.54 14.26
CA GLY A 378 4.42 -2.42 13.63
C GLY A 378 4.32 -2.13 12.14
N GLY A 379 4.63 -3.14 11.29
CA GLY A 379 4.67 -2.98 9.83
C GLY A 379 5.69 -1.94 9.36
N GLU A 380 6.74 -1.70 10.17
CA GLU A 380 7.84 -0.74 9.95
C GLU A 380 7.44 0.75 9.93
N ILE A 381 6.19 1.06 10.23
CA ILE A 381 5.65 2.42 10.16
C ILE A 381 5.21 2.92 11.54
N ILE A 382 4.36 2.18 12.23
CA ILE A 382 3.71 2.65 13.47
C ILE A 382 4.42 2.12 14.70
N PRO A 383 5.04 2.99 15.53
CA PRO A 383 5.65 2.57 16.79
C PRO A 383 4.59 2.03 17.76
N LYS A 384 4.88 0.89 18.38
CA LYS A 384 4.05 0.25 19.41
C LYS A 384 4.89 -0.24 20.57
N ILE A 385 4.32 -0.25 21.77
CA ILE A 385 4.94 -0.87 22.94
C ILE A 385 4.63 -2.36 22.91
N VAL A 386 5.68 -3.19 23.05
CA VAL A 386 5.55 -4.66 23.03
C VAL A 386 5.89 -5.31 24.37
N GLY A 387 6.46 -4.56 25.29
CA GLY A 387 6.82 -5.08 26.60
C GLY A 387 7.51 -4.06 27.48
N LYS A 388 7.83 -4.48 28.68
CA LYS A 388 8.72 -3.76 29.60
C LYS A 388 9.98 -4.58 29.84
N LYS A 389 11.14 -3.91 29.94
CA LYS A 389 12.40 -4.55 30.31
C LYS A 389 12.42 -4.74 31.83
N GLU A 390 12.49 -6.00 32.28
CA GLU A 390 12.71 -6.29 33.70
C GLU A 390 14.08 -5.70 34.12
N THR A 391 14.06 -4.76 35.05
CA THR A 391 15.29 -4.31 35.70
C THR A 391 15.63 -5.32 36.78
N GLU A 392 16.90 -5.74 36.87
CA GLU A 392 17.41 -6.72 37.85
C GLU A 392 17.04 -6.38 39.31
N ASN A 393 16.65 -5.14 39.60
CA ASN A 393 16.15 -4.72 40.91
C ASN A 393 14.70 -5.15 41.23
N GLY A 394 13.96 -5.72 40.25
CA GLY A 394 12.61 -6.24 40.49
C GLY A 394 12.55 -7.62 41.11
N LYS A 395 13.61 -8.44 40.94
CA LYS A 395 13.71 -9.81 41.49
C LYS A 395 14.04 -9.89 42.97
N ARG A 396 14.44 -8.78 43.63
CA ARG A 396 14.84 -8.78 45.04
C ARG A 396 13.74 -8.46 46.05
N LYS A 397 12.47 -8.32 45.69
CA LYS A 397 11.40 -7.94 46.63
C LYS A 397 10.24 -8.92 46.77
N THR A 398 10.29 -10.12 46.19
CA THR A 398 9.26 -11.16 46.40
C THR A 398 9.74 -12.33 47.27
N GLU A 399 11.00 -12.35 47.72
CA GLU A 399 11.51 -13.34 48.66
C GLU A 399 12.12 -12.64 49.89
N ASN A 400 11.36 -11.95 50.72
CA ASN A 400 11.66 -11.73 52.12
C ASN A 400 10.66 -10.77 52.76
N SER A 401 9.49 -11.30 53.07
CA SER A 401 8.70 -10.81 54.18
C SER A 401 8.84 -11.82 55.32
N GLU A 402 9.97 -11.76 56.05
CA GLU A 402 10.02 -12.10 57.47
C GLU A 402 11.39 -11.78 58.03
N LYS A 403 11.33 -10.96 59.12
CA LYS A 403 12.37 -10.71 60.16
C LYS A 403 13.50 -9.73 59.85
N SER A 404 13.31 -8.53 60.35
CA SER A 404 13.88 -7.93 61.57
C SER A 404 15.36 -7.57 61.57
N GLU A 405 15.54 -6.38 62.12
CA GLU A 405 16.61 -5.85 62.98
C GLU A 405 17.81 -5.14 62.38
N TYR A 406 17.87 -3.92 62.83
CA TYR A 406 19.00 -2.97 63.02
C TYR A 406 20.43 -3.45 62.83
N SER A 407 21.25 -2.69 62.10
CA SER A 407 22.52 -2.09 62.54
C SER A 407 23.09 -1.20 61.43
N GLU A 408 23.23 0.05 61.69
CA GLU A 408 24.37 0.93 61.95
C GLU A 408 25.52 0.94 60.93
N TYR A 409 25.75 2.16 60.45
CA TYR A 409 27.01 2.84 60.06
C TYR A 409 28.01 2.22 59.06
N SER A 410 28.25 2.97 57.98
CA SER A 410 29.58 3.56 57.78
C SER A 410 29.58 4.64 56.70
N GLU A 411 30.17 5.75 57.09
CA GLU A 411 30.60 6.89 56.29
C GLU A 411 31.62 6.51 55.23
N TYR A 412 31.59 7.27 54.14
CA TYR A 412 32.75 7.79 53.38
C TYR A 412 32.19 8.32 52.04
N SER A 413 32.48 9.44 51.50
CA SER A 413 33.25 10.64 51.65
C SER A 413 32.81 11.56 50.53
N GLU A 414 32.58 12.78 50.87
CA GLU A 414 32.38 13.90 49.93
C GLU A 414 33.63 14.14 49.10
N THR A 415 33.48 14.28 47.78
CA THR A 415 34.21 15.33 47.04
C THR A 415 33.52 15.62 45.70
N SER A 416 33.42 16.90 45.50
CA SER A 416 33.30 17.74 44.30
C SER A 416 31.93 18.07 43.75
N ASP A 417 31.64 19.32 43.98
CA ASP A 417 30.83 20.29 43.32
C ASP A 417 30.28 19.95 41.94
N ASP A 418 28.94 19.85 41.87
CA ASP A 418 28.18 20.48 40.81
C ASP A 418 26.77 20.87 41.34
N LYS A 419 26.66 22.12 41.79
CA LYS A 419 25.42 22.76 42.14
C LYS A 419 24.83 23.30 40.85
N HIS A 420 23.72 22.62 40.32
CA HIS A 420 22.56 23.18 39.66
C HIS A 420 21.79 22.10 38.91
N SER A 421 20.94 21.35 39.64
CA SER A 421 19.74 20.73 39.06
C SER A 421 18.63 20.75 40.14
N PRO A 422 17.58 21.52 39.98
CA PRO A 422 16.51 21.70 41.00
C PRO A 422 15.35 20.74 40.85
N PHE A 423 15.57 19.46 40.56
CA PHE A 423 14.50 18.43 40.61
C PHE A 423 15.08 17.07 41.06
N ARG A 424 15.40 16.96 42.35
CA ARG A 424 15.41 15.67 43.03
C ARG A 424 13.98 15.39 43.49
N PHE A 425 13.22 14.62 42.72
CA PHE A 425 12.01 13.98 43.25
C PHE A 425 12.43 12.83 44.15
N PRO A 426 11.84 12.71 45.36
CA PRO A 426 12.14 11.58 46.23
C PRO A 426 11.65 10.27 45.59
N PHE A 427 12.52 9.25 45.56
CA PHE A 427 12.34 7.93 44.95
C PHE A 427 11.24 7.06 45.60
N SER A 428 10.23 7.62 46.24
CA SER A 428 9.17 6.88 46.92
C SER A 428 7.76 7.40 46.58
N VAL A 429 7.53 7.98 45.39
CA VAL A 429 6.18 8.29 44.94
C VAL A 429 5.59 7.07 44.26
N PHE A 430 4.59 6.49 44.92
CA PHE A 430 3.68 5.42 44.51
C PHE A 430 3.66 5.20 42.99
N ARG A 431 4.22 4.06 42.53
CA ARG A 431 4.05 3.57 41.18
C ARG A 431 2.62 3.04 41.04
N SER A 432 1.67 3.95 40.79
CA SER A 432 0.31 3.51 40.44
C SER A 432 0.32 3.01 39.00
N PRO A 433 -0.29 1.85 38.73
CA PRO A 433 -0.42 1.33 37.38
C PRO A 433 -1.24 2.32 36.54
N ILE A 434 -0.86 2.46 35.29
CA ILE A 434 -1.58 3.29 34.34
C ILE A 434 -2.88 2.57 34.00
N ARG A 435 -4.02 3.22 34.25
CA ARG A 435 -5.34 2.66 33.96
C ARG A 435 -5.98 3.35 32.78
N PHE A 436 -6.77 2.61 32.04
CA PHE A 436 -7.56 3.18 30.95
C PHE A 436 -8.63 4.14 31.49
N ILE A 437 -8.89 5.22 30.76
CA ILE A 437 -9.84 6.25 31.17
C ILE A 437 -11.29 5.80 30.95
N GLN A 438 -12.22 6.29 31.77
CA GLN A 438 -13.65 5.97 31.67
C GLN A 438 -14.47 7.03 30.94
N ARG A 439 -13.88 8.22 30.71
CA ARG A 439 -14.53 9.34 30.03
C ARG A 439 -13.67 9.85 28.88
N CYS A 440 -14.34 10.35 27.87
CA CYS A 440 -13.67 10.96 26.74
C CYS A 440 -12.77 12.12 27.20
N PRO A 441 -11.48 12.15 26.81
CA PRO A 441 -10.54 13.18 27.27
C PRO A 441 -10.84 14.55 26.68
N VAL A 442 -11.70 14.63 25.66
CA VAL A 442 -12.03 15.88 24.96
C VAL A 442 -13.39 16.43 25.37
N CYS A 443 -14.45 15.60 25.34
CA CYS A 443 -15.82 16.07 25.60
C CYS A 443 -16.39 15.57 26.92
N GLY A 444 -15.68 14.78 27.73
CA GLY A 444 -16.11 14.29 29.05
C GLY A 444 -17.20 13.23 29.03
N THR A 445 -17.74 12.86 27.87
CA THR A 445 -18.79 11.83 27.73
C THR A 445 -18.28 10.47 28.22
N PRO A 446 -19.08 9.69 28.99
CA PRO A 446 -18.70 8.32 29.34
C PRO A 446 -18.37 7.48 28.12
N LEU A 447 -17.27 6.73 28.18
CA LEU A 447 -16.88 5.82 27.09
C LEU A 447 -17.73 4.56 27.15
N VAL A 448 -17.98 3.97 25.99
CA VAL A 448 -18.71 2.71 25.84
C VAL A 448 -17.82 1.68 25.16
N ARG A 449 -18.07 0.40 25.46
CA ARG A 449 -17.39 -0.75 24.84
C ARG A 449 -18.43 -1.81 24.52
N GLY A 450 -18.46 -2.30 23.28
CA GLY A 450 -19.29 -3.45 22.91
C GLY A 450 -18.80 -4.73 23.58
N GLU A 451 -19.68 -5.71 23.80
CA GLU A 451 -19.35 -6.97 24.49
C GLU A 451 -18.24 -7.77 23.80
N GLU A 452 -18.17 -7.72 22.48
CA GLU A 452 -17.13 -8.40 21.66
C GLU A 452 -16.05 -7.44 21.12
N GLU A 453 -16.06 -6.16 21.53
CA GLU A 453 -15.11 -5.18 21.03
C GLU A 453 -13.93 -4.96 21.99
N ALA A 454 -12.70 -4.99 21.46
CA ALA A 454 -11.50 -4.67 22.23
C ALA A 454 -11.34 -3.16 22.51
N SER A 455 -12.04 -2.31 21.79
CA SER A 455 -11.87 -0.86 21.84
C SER A 455 -12.98 -0.18 22.62
N HIS A 456 -12.61 0.83 23.41
CA HIS A 456 -13.54 1.79 23.99
C HIS A 456 -13.73 2.97 23.02
N TYR A 457 -14.93 3.54 22.97
CA TYR A 457 -15.20 4.68 22.11
C TYR A 457 -16.09 5.73 22.77
N CYS A 458 -15.95 6.96 22.33
CA CYS A 458 -16.80 8.08 22.70
C CYS A 458 -18.07 8.05 21.83
N PRO A 459 -19.28 7.89 22.42
CA PRO A 459 -20.52 7.84 21.64
C PRO A 459 -21.03 9.21 21.19
N ASN A 460 -20.38 10.31 21.61
CA ASN A 460 -20.77 11.68 21.28
C ASN A 460 -20.21 12.10 19.91
N ASP A 461 -20.60 11.40 18.86
CA ASP A 461 -20.04 11.53 17.53
C ASP A 461 -20.33 12.88 16.84
N LEU A 462 -21.47 13.53 17.18
CA LEU A 462 -21.89 14.80 16.58
C LEU A 462 -21.26 16.04 17.26
N HIS A 463 -20.79 15.94 18.51
CA HIS A 463 -20.30 17.09 19.27
C HIS A 463 -18.87 16.90 19.82
N CYS A 464 -18.23 15.78 19.56
CA CYS A 464 -16.85 15.56 19.96
C CYS A 464 -15.89 16.08 18.86
N ALA A 465 -15.15 17.13 19.14
CA ALA A 465 -14.30 17.82 18.16
C ALA A 465 -13.38 16.90 17.32
N PRO A 466 -12.62 15.93 17.87
CA PRO A 466 -11.83 15.02 17.06
C PRO A 466 -12.65 14.17 16.09
N GLN A 467 -13.88 13.80 16.47
CA GLN A 467 -14.75 13.01 15.59
C GLN A 467 -15.29 13.86 14.44
N ILE A 468 -15.67 15.11 14.71
CA ILE A 468 -16.10 16.07 13.70
C ILE A 468 -14.96 16.35 12.71
N ILE A 469 -13.80 16.73 13.22
CA ILE A 469 -12.61 17.03 12.39
C ILE A 469 -12.22 15.81 11.55
N GLY A 470 -12.18 14.63 12.16
CA GLY A 470 -11.84 13.39 11.43
C GLY A 470 -12.87 13.00 10.36
N ARG A 471 -14.17 13.33 10.54
CA ARG A 471 -15.19 13.16 9.49
C ARG A 471 -15.01 14.16 8.36
N LEU A 472 -14.68 15.42 8.66
CA LEU A 472 -14.36 16.44 7.67
C LEU A 472 -13.14 16.01 6.82
N GLU A 473 -12.07 15.54 7.45
CA GLU A 473 -10.87 15.02 6.77
C GLU A 473 -11.19 13.80 5.90
N HIS A 474 -12.02 12.87 6.41
CA HIS A 474 -12.46 11.72 5.63
C HIS A 474 -13.28 12.13 4.41
N PHE A 475 -14.21 13.05 4.59
CA PHE A 475 -15.10 13.53 3.54
C PHE A 475 -14.32 14.12 2.35
N VAL A 476 -13.31 14.96 2.60
CA VAL A 476 -12.50 15.56 1.53
C VAL A 476 -11.50 14.60 0.90
N SER A 477 -11.26 13.44 1.51
CA SER A 477 -10.22 12.50 1.08
C SER A 477 -10.40 12.04 -0.37
N ARG A 478 -9.28 11.65 -1.01
CA ARG A 478 -9.23 11.20 -2.42
C ARG A 478 -10.21 10.06 -2.73
N LYS A 479 -10.43 9.14 -1.79
CA LYS A 479 -11.35 8.00 -1.95
C LYS A 479 -12.82 8.36 -1.72
N ALA A 480 -13.08 9.44 -0.99
CA ALA A 480 -14.42 9.97 -0.72
C ALA A 480 -14.76 11.04 -1.76
N MET A 481 -14.95 12.29 -1.38
CA MET A 481 -15.38 13.37 -2.28
C MET A 481 -14.24 13.96 -3.13
N ASN A 482 -12.97 13.60 -2.85
CA ASN A 482 -11.79 14.07 -3.59
C ASN A 482 -11.69 15.61 -3.69
N ILE A 483 -11.97 16.30 -2.58
CA ILE A 483 -11.84 17.75 -2.51
C ILE A 483 -10.37 18.10 -2.27
N SER A 484 -9.69 18.58 -3.30
CA SER A 484 -8.30 19.01 -3.24
C SER A 484 -8.16 20.40 -2.60
N GLN A 485 -6.93 20.77 -2.25
CA GLN A 485 -6.59 22.06 -1.62
C GLN A 485 -7.08 22.24 -0.16
N VAL A 486 -7.72 21.23 0.43
CA VAL A 486 -8.21 21.25 1.81
C VAL A 486 -7.48 20.16 2.60
N GLY A 487 -6.37 20.53 3.22
CA GLY A 487 -5.59 19.63 4.09
C GLY A 487 -6.06 19.66 5.55
N PRO A 488 -5.55 18.73 6.40
CA PRO A 488 -5.92 18.63 7.81
C PRO A 488 -5.75 19.95 8.60
N GLU A 489 -4.69 20.69 8.35
CA GLU A 489 -4.43 21.96 9.03
C GLU A 489 -5.49 23.02 8.71
N LEU A 490 -5.87 23.12 7.44
CA LEU A 490 -6.90 24.08 7.00
C LEU A 490 -8.28 23.68 7.55
N ILE A 491 -8.60 22.39 7.61
CA ILE A 491 -9.84 21.89 8.22
C ILE A 491 -9.88 22.26 9.70
N GLN A 492 -8.80 22.04 10.44
CA GLN A 492 -8.72 22.42 11.85
C GLN A 492 -8.87 23.94 12.06
N GLN A 493 -8.26 24.74 11.18
CA GLN A 493 -8.39 26.19 11.21
C GLN A 493 -9.84 26.63 10.96
N TYR A 494 -10.49 26.09 9.92
CA TYR A 494 -11.89 26.39 9.59
C TYR A 494 -12.84 25.95 10.71
N TYR A 495 -12.61 24.78 11.30
CA TYR A 495 -13.37 24.31 12.45
C TYR A 495 -13.22 25.24 13.66
N ARG A 496 -11.99 25.64 14.03
CA ARG A 496 -11.74 26.57 15.15
C ARG A 496 -12.36 27.94 14.95
N ASN A 497 -12.42 28.40 13.69
CA ASN A 497 -13.03 29.68 13.32
C ASN A 497 -14.56 29.62 13.20
N GLY A 498 -15.18 28.43 13.45
CA GLY A 498 -16.62 28.25 13.33
C GLY A 498 -17.15 28.28 11.89
N MET A 499 -16.28 28.04 10.91
CA MET A 499 -16.65 27.97 9.47
C MET A 499 -17.11 26.59 9.05
N LEU A 500 -16.62 25.53 9.71
CA LEU A 500 -16.98 24.14 9.47
C LEU A 500 -17.49 23.53 10.79
N HIS A 501 -18.74 23.06 10.78
CA HIS A 501 -19.35 22.29 11.87
C HIS A 501 -19.66 20.88 11.41
N ASP A 502 -20.04 20.71 10.14
CA ASP A 502 -20.25 19.43 9.49
C ASP A 502 -19.83 19.45 8.02
N VAL A 503 -19.94 18.33 7.33
CA VAL A 503 -19.46 18.17 5.94
C VAL A 503 -20.25 18.99 4.92
N SER A 504 -21.49 19.42 5.23
CA SER A 504 -22.29 20.27 4.33
C SER A 504 -21.76 21.70 4.23
N ASP A 505 -21.02 22.16 5.25
CA ASP A 505 -20.48 23.53 5.26
C ASP A 505 -19.40 23.75 4.19
N PHE A 506 -18.75 22.68 3.69
CA PHE A 506 -17.82 22.81 2.56
C PHE A 506 -18.48 23.46 1.33
N TYR A 507 -19.75 23.18 1.08
CA TYR A 507 -20.49 23.69 -0.06
C TYR A 507 -20.91 25.16 0.08
N ARG A 508 -20.62 25.79 1.23
CA ARG A 508 -20.81 27.22 1.51
C ARG A 508 -19.52 28.03 1.42
N ILE A 509 -18.36 27.37 1.23
CA ILE A 509 -17.06 28.04 1.13
C ILE A 509 -16.96 28.73 -0.24
N THR A 510 -16.94 30.06 -0.25
CA THR A 510 -16.85 30.89 -1.47
C THR A 510 -15.64 31.82 -1.50
N HIS A 511 -14.98 32.02 -0.35
CA HIS A 511 -13.90 32.99 -0.19
C HIS A 511 -12.55 32.53 -0.74
N ASP A 512 -12.33 31.20 -0.86
CA ASP A 512 -11.17 30.61 -1.53
C ASP A 512 -11.62 29.97 -2.84
N LYS A 513 -11.25 30.61 -3.95
CA LYS A 513 -11.66 30.16 -5.29
C LYS A 513 -11.18 28.75 -5.62
N LYS A 514 -9.95 28.36 -5.23
CA LYS A 514 -9.41 27.03 -5.52
C LYS A 514 -10.15 25.93 -4.75
N VAL A 515 -10.49 26.22 -3.49
CA VAL A 515 -11.31 25.33 -2.67
C VAL A 515 -12.73 25.26 -3.26
N ALA A 516 -13.35 26.38 -3.57
CA ALA A 516 -14.70 26.44 -4.15
C ALA A 516 -14.78 25.66 -5.48
N ASP A 517 -13.83 25.82 -6.39
CA ASP A 517 -13.76 25.08 -7.65
C ASP A 517 -13.61 23.56 -7.43
N SER A 518 -12.86 23.16 -6.41
CA SER A 518 -12.70 21.74 -6.06
C SER A 518 -13.96 21.14 -5.40
N VAL A 519 -14.63 21.94 -4.55
CA VAL A 519 -15.92 21.58 -3.95
C VAL A 519 -17.00 21.46 -5.03
N ALA A 520 -17.06 22.39 -5.99
CA ALA A 520 -18.02 22.31 -7.10
C ALA A 520 -17.84 21.02 -7.92
N ARG A 521 -16.60 20.62 -8.23
CA ARG A 521 -16.35 19.35 -8.92
C ARG A 521 -16.76 18.12 -8.11
N SER A 522 -16.77 18.21 -6.79
CA SER A 522 -17.15 17.08 -5.94
C SER A 522 -18.63 16.73 -6.01
N THR A 523 -19.50 17.62 -6.53
CA THR A 523 -20.94 17.31 -6.75
C THR A 523 -21.17 16.25 -7.83
N GLU A 524 -20.18 16.02 -8.71
CA GLU A 524 -20.23 15.01 -9.76
C GLU A 524 -19.78 13.61 -9.27
N VAL A 525 -19.31 13.50 -8.02
CA VAL A 525 -18.83 12.25 -7.44
C VAL A 525 -19.99 11.24 -7.34
N PRO A 526 -19.82 9.98 -7.82
CA PRO A 526 -20.91 9.00 -7.88
C PRO A 526 -21.39 8.55 -6.49
N PHE A 527 -22.64 8.10 -6.42
CA PHE A 527 -23.38 7.80 -5.18
C PHE A 527 -22.63 6.85 -4.24
N GLU A 528 -21.97 5.80 -4.74
CA GLU A 528 -21.22 4.87 -3.89
C GLU A 528 -20.08 5.54 -3.12
N ARG A 529 -19.45 6.56 -3.71
CA ARG A 529 -18.41 7.34 -3.04
C ARG A 529 -19.01 8.37 -2.09
N VAL A 530 -20.13 8.97 -2.42
CA VAL A 530 -20.89 9.85 -1.51
C VAL A 530 -21.31 9.07 -0.27
N LEU A 531 -21.83 7.86 -0.43
CA LEU A 531 -22.22 6.99 0.68
C LEU A 531 -21.01 6.62 1.56
N PHE A 532 -19.86 6.32 0.97
CA PHE A 532 -18.61 6.13 1.71
C PHE A 532 -18.15 7.39 2.44
N ALA A 533 -18.31 8.56 1.79
CA ALA A 533 -17.92 9.86 2.33
C ALA A 533 -18.71 10.28 3.58
N LEU A 534 -19.96 9.81 3.73
CA LEU A 534 -20.75 10.04 4.96
C LEU A 534 -20.05 9.49 6.22
N GLY A 535 -19.11 8.56 6.07
CA GLY A 535 -18.28 8.06 7.16
C GLY A 535 -19.03 7.23 8.19
N ILE A 536 -20.11 6.56 7.78
CA ILE A 536 -20.90 5.66 8.64
C ILE A 536 -19.99 4.58 9.21
N ARG A 537 -20.05 4.35 10.52
CA ARG A 537 -19.20 3.37 11.19
C ARG A 537 -19.37 1.97 10.59
N PHE A 538 -18.28 1.26 10.38
CA PHE A 538 -18.20 -0.05 9.72
C PHE A 538 -18.57 -0.09 8.21
N VAL A 539 -19.05 1.01 7.63
CA VAL A 539 -19.32 1.10 6.20
C VAL A 539 -18.04 1.56 5.48
N GLY A 540 -17.26 0.60 5.00
CA GLY A 540 -16.09 0.84 4.18
C GLY A 540 -16.44 1.03 2.70
N GLU A 541 -15.44 1.31 1.87
CA GLU A 541 -15.58 1.54 0.42
C GLU A 541 -16.33 0.40 -0.29
N ILE A 542 -16.00 -0.86 0.02
CA ILE A 542 -16.65 -2.04 -0.58
C ILE A 542 -18.12 -2.14 -0.15
N ALA A 543 -18.40 -1.99 1.15
CA ALA A 543 -19.76 -2.04 1.66
C ALA A 543 -20.63 -0.91 1.08
N ALA A 544 -20.08 0.32 0.98
CA ALA A 544 -20.78 1.45 0.36
C ALA A 544 -21.14 1.17 -1.11
N LYS A 545 -20.21 0.61 -1.88
CA LYS A 545 -20.44 0.22 -3.27
C LYS A 545 -21.50 -0.87 -3.40
N THR A 546 -21.48 -1.89 -2.55
CA THR A 546 -22.47 -2.97 -2.53
C THR A 546 -23.86 -2.44 -2.16
N LEU A 547 -23.95 -1.60 -1.14
CA LEU A 547 -25.20 -0.98 -0.70
C LEU A 547 -25.79 -0.05 -1.75
N ALA A 548 -24.96 0.83 -2.37
CA ALA A 548 -25.38 1.72 -3.43
C ALA A 548 -25.98 0.95 -4.62
N ARG A 549 -25.39 -0.16 -5.01
CA ARG A 549 -25.86 -1.03 -6.09
C ARG A 549 -27.16 -1.73 -5.73
N LYS A 550 -27.31 -2.26 -4.53
CA LYS A 550 -28.52 -2.98 -4.07
C LYS A 550 -29.72 -2.03 -3.95
N PHE A 551 -29.53 -0.88 -3.32
CA PHE A 551 -30.61 0.04 -2.99
C PHE A 551 -30.80 1.17 -4.03
N LYS A 552 -29.82 1.40 -4.91
CA LYS A 552 -29.84 2.35 -6.04
C LYS A 552 -29.90 3.83 -5.66
N ASN A 553 -30.52 4.20 -4.56
CA ASN A 553 -30.58 5.57 -4.04
C ASN A 553 -30.58 5.58 -2.51
N ILE A 554 -30.29 6.75 -1.92
CA ILE A 554 -30.18 6.91 -0.47
C ILE A 554 -31.54 6.71 0.24
N ASP A 555 -32.65 7.12 -0.37
CA ASP A 555 -33.97 7.05 0.27
C ASP A 555 -34.44 5.60 0.43
N SER A 556 -34.18 4.76 -0.57
CA SER A 556 -34.38 3.31 -0.50
C SER A 556 -33.49 2.66 0.57
N LEU A 557 -32.24 3.12 0.70
CA LEU A 557 -31.33 2.63 1.74
C LEU A 557 -31.76 3.07 3.14
N MET A 558 -32.22 4.30 3.32
CA MET A 558 -32.71 4.85 4.58
C MET A 558 -33.98 4.14 5.07
N SER A 559 -34.80 3.62 4.17
CA SER A 559 -36.05 2.90 4.45
C SER A 559 -35.88 1.38 4.54
N ALA A 560 -34.64 0.87 4.33
CA ALA A 560 -34.38 -0.56 4.33
C ALA A 560 -34.54 -1.19 5.72
N THR A 561 -35.14 -2.38 5.77
CA THR A 561 -35.26 -3.16 7.01
C THR A 561 -33.97 -3.90 7.34
N ALA A 562 -33.84 -4.36 8.58
CA ALA A 562 -32.69 -5.16 9.01
C ALA A 562 -32.51 -6.42 8.14
N GLU A 563 -33.61 -7.09 7.79
CA GLU A 563 -33.62 -8.29 6.94
C GLU A 563 -33.07 -7.98 5.56
N GLN A 564 -33.55 -6.88 4.92
CA GLN A 564 -33.09 -6.46 3.58
C GLN A 564 -31.59 -6.10 3.56
N LEU A 565 -31.10 -5.51 4.63
CA LEU A 565 -29.68 -5.21 4.78
C LEU A 565 -28.85 -6.50 4.93
N LEU A 566 -29.32 -7.46 5.74
CA LEU A 566 -28.62 -8.73 5.98
C LEU A 566 -28.65 -9.67 4.75
N GLU A 567 -29.63 -9.55 3.87
CA GLU A 567 -29.68 -10.25 2.58
C GLU A 567 -28.65 -9.73 1.57
N THR A 568 -27.99 -8.61 1.88
CA THR A 568 -27.00 -7.99 0.97
C THR A 568 -25.64 -8.64 1.20
N ASP A 569 -25.02 -9.15 0.12
CA ASP A 569 -23.72 -9.81 0.17
C ASP A 569 -22.66 -8.92 0.86
N GLY A 570 -21.97 -9.49 1.88
CA GLY A 570 -20.92 -8.78 2.61
C GLY A 570 -21.42 -7.80 3.68
N ILE A 571 -22.73 -7.71 3.92
CA ILE A 571 -23.32 -6.89 4.98
C ILE A 571 -23.72 -7.79 6.14
N GLY A 572 -22.92 -7.77 7.21
CA GLY A 572 -23.22 -8.49 8.46
C GLY A 572 -24.03 -7.65 9.44
N LYS A 573 -24.41 -8.29 10.57
CA LYS A 573 -25.22 -7.69 11.65
C LYS A 573 -24.69 -6.34 12.12
N VAL A 574 -23.36 -6.22 12.34
CA VAL A 574 -22.71 -4.99 12.82
C VAL A 574 -22.88 -3.82 11.85
N ILE A 575 -22.77 -4.08 10.53
CA ILE A 575 -22.94 -3.05 9.50
C ILE A 575 -24.41 -2.65 9.40
N ALA A 576 -25.33 -3.63 9.42
CA ALA A 576 -26.77 -3.38 9.36
C ALA A 576 -27.25 -2.53 10.54
N GLU A 577 -26.86 -2.87 11.76
CA GLU A 577 -27.16 -2.09 12.97
C GLU A 577 -26.58 -0.68 12.91
N SER A 578 -25.37 -0.54 12.42
CA SER A 578 -24.72 0.78 12.25
C SER A 578 -25.48 1.67 11.27
N LEU A 579 -25.94 1.13 10.14
CA LEU A 579 -26.76 1.86 9.16
C LEU A 579 -28.09 2.28 9.75
N ILE A 580 -28.81 1.36 10.41
CA ILE A 580 -30.11 1.66 11.04
C ILE A 580 -29.96 2.77 12.07
N ASN A 581 -28.96 2.67 12.96
CA ASN A 581 -28.72 3.69 13.97
C ASN A 581 -28.34 5.05 13.35
N TYR A 582 -27.54 5.06 12.30
CA TYR A 582 -27.15 6.28 11.61
C TYR A 582 -28.37 7.00 11.00
N PHE A 583 -29.23 6.27 10.29
CA PHE A 583 -30.41 6.81 9.66
C PHE A 583 -31.60 7.06 10.63
N ALA A 584 -31.57 6.49 11.83
CA ALA A 584 -32.53 6.82 12.90
C ALA A 584 -32.33 8.24 13.46
N SER A 585 -31.10 8.79 13.37
CA SER A 585 -30.78 10.14 13.85
C SER A 585 -31.43 11.19 12.93
N GLU A 586 -32.20 12.11 13.54
CA GLU A 586 -32.78 13.27 12.82
C GLU A 586 -31.70 14.20 12.28
N GLU A 587 -30.59 14.38 13.00
CA GLU A 587 -29.46 15.23 12.60
C GLU A 587 -28.75 14.67 11.38
N ASN A 588 -28.54 13.36 11.31
CA ASN A 588 -27.94 12.71 10.14
C ASN A 588 -28.86 12.76 8.92
N ARG A 589 -30.17 12.62 9.10
CA ARG A 589 -31.15 12.81 8.02
C ARG A 589 -31.15 14.26 7.50
N ALA A 590 -31.15 15.24 8.41
CA ALA A 590 -31.06 16.63 8.05
C ALA A 590 -29.73 16.97 7.34
N LEU A 591 -28.62 16.33 7.71
CA LEU A 591 -27.36 16.46 7.00
C LEU A 591 -27.47 15.94 5.56
N ILE A 592 -28.07 14.76 5.35
CA ILE A 592 -28.29 14.20 4.02
C ILE A 592 -29.12 15.16 3.15
N GLU A 593 -30.20 15.73 3.68
CA GLU A 593 -31.00 16.70 2.93
C GLU A 593 -30.20 17.95 2.55
N ARG A 594 -29.40 18.52 3.45
CA ARG A 594 -28.52 19.65 3.11
C ARG A 594 -27.50 19.29 2.01
N LEU A 595 -26.97 18.05 2.02
CA LEU A 595 -26.07 17.60 0.96
C LEU A 595 -26.78 17.36 -0.38
N LYS A 596 -28.05 16.91 -0.35
CA LYS A 596 -28.90 16.85 -1.56
C LYS A 596 -29.15 18.25 -2.14
N GLU A 597 -29.46 19.22 -1.29
CA GLU A 597 -29.64 20.64 -1.67
C GLU A 597 -28.36 21.25 -2.27
N ALA A 598 -27.19 20.81 -1.78
CA ALA A 598 -25.88 21.18 -2.33
C ALA A 598 -25.55 20.51 -3.68
N GLY A 599 -26.39 19.59 -4.16
CA GLY A 599 -26.28 18.97 -5.49
C GLY A 599 -25.47 17.68 -5.53
N LEU A 600 -25.22 17.00 -4.40
CA LEU A 600 -24.49 15.73 -4.39
C LEU A 600 -25.36 14.60 -4.99
N GLN A 601 -24.68 13.62 -5.57
CA GLN A 601 -25.30 12.46 -6.20
C GLN A 601 -25.73 11.44 -5.14
N PHE A 602 -27.01 11.31 -4.88
CA PHE A 602 -27.58 10.32 -3.96
C PHE A 602 -28.37 9.19 -4.66
N THR A 603 -28.18 9.10 -5.97
CA THR A 603 -28.81 8.09 -6.82
C THR A 603 -27.80 7.62 -7.86
N LEU A 604 -27.79 6.33 -8.19
CA LEU A 604 -27.02 5.82 -9.32
C LEU A 604 -27.55 6.43 -10.62
N SER A 605 -26.65 6.87 -11.50
CA SER A 605 -27.04 7.40 -12.81
C SER A 605 -27.67 6.32 -13.70
N GLU A 606 -28.48 6.73 -14.70
CA GLU A 606 -29.04 5.79 -15.68
C GLU A 606 -27.95 5.03 -16.44
N GLU A 607 -26.81 5.64 -16.71
CA GLU A 607 -25.63 4.98 -17.29
C GLU A 607 -25.06 3.92 -16.35
N GLN A 608 -24.99 4.17 -15.05
CA GLN A 608 -24.55 3.22 -14.06
C GLN A 608 -25.58 2.10 -13.81
N LEU A 609 -26.86 2.38 -14.01
CA LEU A 609 -27.95 1.41 -13.93
C LEU A 609 -28.05 0.59 -15.23
N SER A 610 -27.86 1.19 -16.39
CA SER A 610 -27.88 0.54 -17.71
C SER A 610 -26.59 -0.25 -17.99
N ALA A 611 -25.46 0.15 -17.41
CA ALA A 611 -24.23 -0.64 -17.39
C ALA A 611 -24.37 -1.94 -16.57
N HIS A 612 -25.51 -2.18 -15.93
CA HIS A 612 -25.83 -3.39 -15.18
C HIS A 612 -27.21 -3.92 -15.59
N SER A 613 -27.24 -4.64 -16.69
CA SER A 613 -28.43 -5.42 -17.05
C SER A 613 -28.54 -6.61 -16.08
N THR A 614 -29.76 -7.05 -15.81
CA THR A 614 -30.02 -8.24 -14.98
C THR A 614 -30.04 -9.53 -15.79
N THR A 615 -29.59 -9.51 -17.03
CA THR A 615 -29.66 -10.61 -17.97
C THR A 615 -28.96 -11.87 -17.51
N LEU A 616 -27.90 -11.71 -16.71
CA LEU A 616 -27.12 -12.80 -16.14
C LEU A 616 -27.31 -12.96 -14.62
N GLN A 617 -28.38 -12.34 -14.06
CA GLN A 617 -28.60 -12.37 -12.61
C GLN A 617 -28.77 -13.79 -12.08
N GLY A 618 -28.05 -14.11 -11.01
CA GLY A 618 -28.05 -15.43 -10.40
C GLY A 618 -27.24 -16.50 -11.15
N GLN A 619 -26.60 -16.17 -12.27
CA GLN A 619 -25.79 -17.10 -13.03
C GLN A 619 -24.34 -17.09 -12.55
N SER A 620 -23.78 -18.28 -12.33
CA SER A 620 -22.37 -18.49 -12.02
C SER A 620 -21.64 -18.94 -13.28
N ILE A 621 -20.71 -18.13 -13.78
CA ILE A 621 -20.11 -18.28 -15.11
C ILE A 621 -18.61 -18.50 -14.97
N VAL A 622 -18.06 -19.52 -15.64
CA VAL A 622 -16.62 -19.75 -15.75
C VAL A 622 -16.15 -19.25 -17.11
N ILE A 623 -15.08 -18.47 -17.17
CA ILE A 623 -14.47 -18.01 -18.41
C ILE A 623 -13.27 -18.91 -18.75
N SER A 624 -13.21 -19.43 -19.98
CA SER A 624 -12.12 -20.30 -20.45
C SER A 624 -11.86 -20.12 -21.95
N GLY A 625 -10.59 -20.12 -22.36
CA GLY A 625 -10.21 -19.97 -23.77
C GLY A 625 -9.60 -18.61 -24.07
N VAL A 626 -9.29 -18.36 -25.33
CA VAL A 626 -8.85 -17.08 -25.90
C VAL A 626 -10.03 -16.49 -26.65
N PHE A 627 -10.28 -15.21 -26.53
CA PHE A 627 -11.46 -14.53 -27.05
C PHE A 627 -11.05 -13.55 -28.15
N ALA A 628 -11.92 -13.39 -29.15
CA ALA A 628 -11.66 -12.55 -30.31
C ALA A 628 -12.09 -11.09 -30.07
N HIS A 629 -13.19 -10.86 -29.36
CA HIS A 629 -13.80 -9.52 -29.22
C HIS A 629 -13.35 -8.78 -27.95
N HIS A 630 -13.23 -9.49 -26.83
CA HIS A 630 -12.86 -8.92 -25.54
C HIS A 630 -11.84 -9.76 -24.81
N SER A 631 -11.00 -9.11 -23.99
CA SER A 631 -10.11 -9.83 -23.08
C SER A 631 -10.91 -10.56 -21.99
N ARG A 632 -10.30 -11.60 -21.37
CA ARG A 632 -10.93 -12.30 -20.22
C ARG A 632 -11.33 -11.39 -19.09
N ASP A 633 -10.57 -10.33 -18.84
CA ASP A 633 -10.86 -9.40 -17.76
C ASP A 633 -11.99 -8.41 -18.15
N GLU A 634 -12.14 -8.13 -19.42
CA GLU A 634 -13.32 -7.42 -19.94
C GLU A 634 -14.56 -8.29 -19.83
N TYR A 635 -14.49 -9.58 -20.20
CA TYR A 635 -15.62 -10.51 -20.00
C TYR A 635 -16.01 -10.70 -18.54
N LYS A 636 -15.07 -10.68 -17.60
CA LYS A 636 -15.40 -10.65 -16.17
C LYS A 636 -16.23 -9.42 -15.82
N ARG A 637 -15.78 -8.24 -16.29
CA ARG A 637 -16.53 -6.98 -16.08
C ARG A 637 -17.89 -7.01 -16.73
N ILE A 638 -18.00 -7.50 -17.97
CA ILE A 638 -19.26 -7.64 -18.69
C ILE A 638 -20.20 -8.59 -17.94
N ILE A 639 -19.75 -9.75 -17.49
CA ILE A 639 -20.55 -10.67 -16.70
C ILE A 639 -21.06 -10.01 -15.42
N GLU A 640 -20.18 -9.31 -14.68
CA GLU A 640 -20.54 -8.58 -13.46
C GLU A 640 -21.49 -7.40 -13.76
N GLN A 641 -21.29 -6.70 -14.87
CA GLN A 641 -22.17 -5.63 -15.34
C GLN A 641 -23.58 -6.12 -15.68
N HIS A 642 -23.71 -7.37 -16.11
CA HIS A 642 -25.00 -8.00 -16.41
C HIS A 642 -25.56 -8.82 -15.22
N GLY A 643 -25.02 -8.65 -14.00
CA GLY A 643 -25.53 -9.27 -12.78
C GLY A 643 -25.11 -10.72 -12.57
N GLY A 644 -24.23 -11.27 -13.44
CA GLY A 644 -23.64 -12.59 -13.31
C GLY A 644 -22.48 -12.64 -12.34
N LYS A 645 -22.14 -13.82 -11.85
CA LYS A 645 -21.01 -14.08 -10.98
C LYS A 645 -19.92 -14.84 -11.73
N ASN A 646 -18.76 -14.22 -11.91
CA ASN A 646 -17.60 -14.94 -12.45
C ASN A 646 -17.01 -15.85 -11.38
N VAL A 647 -16.88 -17.15 -11.67
CA VAL A 647 -16.30 -18.16 -10.77
C VAL A 647 -15.08 -18.83 -11.41
N GLY A 648 -14.04 -19.06 -10.62
CA GLY A 648 -12.75 -19.55 -11.12
C GLY A 648 -12.72 -21.05 -11.45
N SER A 649 -13.68 -21.85 -10.95
CA SER A 649 -13.71 -23.31 -11.12
C SER A 649 -15.10 -23.82 -11.46
N ILE A 650 -15.15 -24.87 -12.30
CA ILE A 650 -16.39 -25.53 -12.66
C ILE A 650 -16.88 -26.40 -11.51
N SER A 651 -18.13 -26.27 -11.14
CA SER A 651 -18.82 -27.07 -10.13
C SER A 651 -20.26 -27.34 -10.54
N GLY A 652 -21.00 -28.19 -9.82
CA GLY A 652 -22.43 -28.42 -10.07
C GLY A 652 -23.33 -27.20 -9.89
N LYS A 653 -22.76 -26.05 -9.41
CA LYS A 653 -23.44 -24.75 -9.31
C LYS A 653 -23.08 -23.80 -10.42
N THR A 654 -22.21 -24.22 -11.39
CA THR A 654 -21.84 -23.40 -12.54
C THR A 654 -22.98 -23.41 -13.55
N SER A 655 -23.50 -22.25 -13.92
CA SER A 655 -24.61 -22.12 -14.87
C SER A 655 -24.19 -22.43 -16.30
N PHE A 656 -23.05 -21.85 -16.72
CA PHE A 656 -22.42 -22.18 -17.99
C PHE A 656 -20.93 -21.76 -18.00
N ILE A 657 -20.23 -22.20 -19.04
CA ILE A 657 -18.86 -21.78 -19.32
C ILE A 657 -18.86 -20.90 -20.55
N LEU A 658 -18.36 -19.67 -20.41
CA LEU A 658 -18.04 -18.84 -21.57
C LEU A 658 -16.72 -19.33 -22.15
N ALA A 659 -16.79 -19.92 -23.34
CA ALA A 659 -15.66 -20.56 -24.00
C ALA A 659 -15.21 -19.75 -25.21
N GLY A 660 -13.96 -19.31 -25.19
CA GLY A 660 -13.25 -18.85 -26.37
C GLY A 660 -12.44 -19.99 -27.02
N ASP A 661 -11.67 -19.64 -28.04
CA ASP A 661 -10.78 -20.58 -28.72
C ASP A 661 -9.77 -21.22 -27.75
N ASN A 662 -9.37 -22.46 -28.04
CA ASN A 662 -8.39 -23.20 -27.25
C ASN A 662 -8.76 -23.37 -25.75
N MET A 663 -10.05 -23.61 -25.46
CA MET A 663 -10.47 -23.99 -24.11
C MET A 663 -9.70 -25.24 -23.65
N GLY A 664 -9.08 -25.17 -22.46
CA GLY A 664 -8.24 -26.25 -21.94
C GLY A 664 -8.99 -27.58 -21.79
N ALA A 665 -8.41 -28.69 -22.28
CA ALA A 665 -9.01 -30.03 -22.32
C ALA A 665 -9.57 -30.49 -20.95
N SER A 666 -8.89 -30.22 -19.85
CA SER A 666 -9.35 -30.58 -18.50
C SER A 666 -10.63 -29.85 -18.06
N LYS A 667 -10.89 -28.64 -18.58
CA LYS A 667 -12.13 -27.90 -18.32
C LYS A 667 -13.28 -28.41 -19.21
N LEU A 668 -12.97 -28.82 -20.43
CA LEU A 668 -13.93 -29.42 -21.32
C LEU A 668 -14.45 -30.75 -20.73
N GLU A 669 -13.54 -31.64 -20.35
CA GLU A 669 -13.86 -32.92 -19.72
C GLU A 669 -14.68 -32.76 -18.43
N LYS A 670 -14.30 -31.73 -17.60
CA LYS A 670 -15.03 -31.43 -16.36
C LYS A 670 -16.43 -30.87 -16.63
N ALA A 671 -16.59 -30.06 -17.68
CA ALA A 671 -17.87 -29.55 -18.09
C ALA A 671 -18.82 -30.68 -18.55
N GLU A 672 -18.33 -31.56 -19.38
CA GLU A 672 -19.06 -32.76 -19.87
C GLU A 672 -19.47 -33.66 -18.71
N LYS A 673 -18.52 -33.96 -17.78
CA LYS A 673 -18.78 -34.80 -16.61
C LYS A 673 -19.84 -34.23 -15.66
N LEU A 674 -19.94 -32.91 -15.56
CA LEU A 674 -20.87 -32.23 -14.68
C LEU A 674 -22.13 -31.70 -15.40
N GLY A 675 -22.26 -31.91 -16.72
CA GLY A 675 -23.38 -31.47 -17.54
C GLY A 675 -23.50 -29.93 -17.62
N VAL A 676 -22.38 -29.19 -17.50
CA VAL A 676 -22.37 -27.74 -17.53
C VAL A 676 -22.37 -27.27 -18.99
N ARG A 677 -23.31 -26.40 -19.36
CA ARG A 677 -23.42 -25.84 -20.71
C ARG A 677 -22.16 -25.04 -21.07
N ILE A 678 -21.69 -25.19 -22.29
CA ILE A 678 -20.64 -24.39 -22.90
C ILE A 678 -21.30 -23.41 -23.85
N VAL A 679 -20.94 -22.13 -23.75
CA VAL A 679 -21.47 -21.00 -24.51
C VAL A 679 -20.31 -20.36 -25.25
N SER A 680 -20.40 -20.18 -26.55
CA SER A 680 -19.38 -19.49 -27.33
C SER A 680 -19.36 -17.98 -27.05
N GLU A 681 -18.32 -17.30 -27.54
CA GLU A 681 -18.18 -15.86 -27.42
C GLU A 681 -19.37 -15.13 -28.08
N ASP A 682 -19.71 -15.51 -29.29
CA ASP A 682 -20.82 -14.92 -30.04
C ASP A 682 -22.18 -15.17 -29.40
N GLU A 683 -22.44 -16.43 -28.95
CA GLU A 683 -23.64 -16.75 -28.19
C GLU A 683 -23.77 -15.92 -26.91
N PHE A 684 -22.66 -15.69 -26.23
CA PHE A 684 -22.66 -14.88 -25.01
C PHE A 684 -22.95 -13.42 -25.31
N LEU A 685 -22.33 -12.84 -26.35
CA LEU A 685 -22.59 -11.46 -26.76
C LEU A 685 -24.05 -11.26 -27.18
N ALA A 686 -24.59 -12.22 -27.92
CA ALA A 686 -26.03 -12.22 -28.25
C ALA A 686 -26.93 -12.33 -27.01
N MET A 687 -26.56 -13.14 -26.00
CA MET A 687 -27.32 -13.26 -24.73
C MET A 687 -27.38 -11.94 -23.95
N ILE A 688 -26.39 -11.08 -24.06
CA ILE A 688 -26.33 -9.79 -23.36
C ILE A 688 -26.76 -8.61 -24.24
N GLY A 689 -27.19 -8.88 -25.49
CA GLY A 689 -27.69 -7.86 -26.43
C GLY A 689 -26.58 -6.98 -27.03
N GLN A 690 -25.38 -7.49 -27.11
CA GLN A 690 -24.25 -6.89 -27.85
C GLN A 690 -24.01 -7.76 -29.09
N GLU A 691 -24.43 -7.28 -30.26
CA GLU A 691 -24.14 -7.87 -31.58
C GLU A 691 -22.83 -7.29 -32.16
#